data_695b85e96939d18b1d55630ffac8f42b
#
_entry.id   695b85e96939d18b1d55630ffac8f42b
#
_cell.length_a   1.000
_cell.length_b   1.000
_cell.length_c   1.000
_cell.angle_alpha   90.00
_cell.angle_beta   90.00
_cell.angle_gamma   90.00
#
_symmetry.space_group_name_H-M   'P 1'
#
loop_
_entity.id
_entity.type
_entity.pdbx_description
1 polymer ?
#
loop_
_entity_poly.entity_id
_entity_poly.type
_entity_poly.pdbx_seq_one_letter_code
_entity_poly.pdbx_strand_id
1 'polypeptide(L)'
;MSLIKKSAATFLIAASMSTSLMATETKDFNYIVDRFADIEVLRYKVPDFEKLTLNQKLYVYYLTEAALNGRDIMWDQNCKYNLELRQLLEKTYTSFKGDKNDPQFKAFEKYVKQVWFGSGIHHHYSMDKFTPEFSKEYFLSIIPKDYKVTNLDTLLKVIFDPAFMAKRVNQADGVDLITTSACNLYEGVTQKEVEDFYEAMRDPKDETPISYGLNSKVVKVNGKIEEQVYRIGGLYSDAIEKIVDNLQKASQYADNDAQKEIISSLIKFYQTGDLKEFDHYSILWADDTASKVDFINGFIENYGDPLGMKGAWESIVNFKNDKASHRTEVLSADAQWFENHSPIDPRFRKPVVKGVSAKVITAAILAGDSYPATPIGINLPNADWIRAAHGSKSVTIENITEAYDEASHGNGFNEEFVIDDATRELLDKYLFITDNLHTDLHECLGHGSGRLLPGVDPNAMKAHGSTLEETRADLFALYYLADPKLIELGLLDNPEAYKAEYYKYILNGYMTQLVRIEPGKDIEEAHMRNRKLIAEWCYEHGKAENVIELVKIDGKTFIKINDYKRLRELFGELLGEIQRIKSTGDYDACSKLVETYAVKVNPELHKEVLDRYAHLNIAPYRGFVNPVYSLVKDEKGNIVDVKIDYSEDYTTQMLRYSKDYSPLTK
;
A
#
# COMPACT_ATOMS: atom_id res chain seq x y z
N MET A 1 26.08 79.55 -19.24
CA MET A 1 26.42 78.26 -19.83
C MET A 1 27.06 77.41 -18.75
N SER A 2 26.41 76.49 -18.25
CA SER A 2 26.72 75.47 -17.23
C SER A 2 25.53 75.21 -16.34
N LEU A 3 24.87 74.12 -16.53
CA LEU A 3 23.98 73.48 -15.58
C LEU A 3 23.11 72.52 -16.39
N ILE A 4 23.58 71.29 -16.58
CA ILE A 4 22.80 70.06 -16.79
C ILE A 4 23.83 68.93 -16.91
N LYS A 5 24.15 68.31 -15.78
CA LYS A 5 24.76 66.94 -15.68
C LYS A 5 24.91 66.63 -14.19
N LYS A 6 23.82 66.30 -13.53
CA LYS A 6 23.80 65.51 -12.27
C LYS A 6 22.35 65.12 -12.00
N SER A 7 21.84 64.10 -12.63
CA SER A 7 20.64 63.36 -12.20
C SER A 7 20.42 62.14 -13.11
N ALA A 8 21.35 61.20 -13.13
CA ALA A 8 21.18 59.93 -13.83
C ALA A 8 22.03 58.78 -13.19
N ALA A 9 22.22 58.84 -11.86
CA ALA A 9 23.05 57.81 -11.20
C ALA A 9 22.45 57.26 -9.89
N THR A 10 21.13 57.44 -9.67
CA THR A 10 20.50 56.97 -8.40
C THR A 10 19.26 56.10 -8.61
N PHE A 11 19.04 55.56 -9.80
CA PHE A 11 17.88 54.66 -10.07
C PHE A 11 18.25 53.28 -10.62
N LEU A 12 19.50 52.82 -10.46
CA LEU A 12 19.95 51.51 -10.96
C LEU A 12 20.50 50.57 -9.86
N ILE A 13 20.25 50.84 -8.59
CA ILE A 13 20.67 49.95 -7.46
C ILE A 13 19.49 49.31 -6.70
N ALA A 14 18.24 49.62 -7.05
CA ALA A 14 17.06 49.05 -6.41
C ALA A 14 16.40 47.90 -7.19
N ALA A 15 16.93 47.51 -8.35
CA ALA A 15 16.33 46.43 -9.18
C ALA A 15 17.16 45.15 -9.25
N SER A 16 18.26 45.04 -8.50
CA SER A 16 19.15 43.87 -8.52
C SER A 16 19.18 43.07 -7.20
N MET A 17 18.25 43.30 -6.26
CA MET A 17 18.14 42.57 -5.01
C MET A 17 16.85 41.75 -4.86
N SER A 18 16.07 41.55 -5.91
CA SER A 18 14.84 40.72 -5.84
C SER A 18 14.82 39.51 -6.76
N THR A 19 15.98 39.10 -7.32
CA THR A 19 16.05 37.91 -8.17
C THR A 19 17.11 36.89 -7.74
N SER A 20 17.56 36.91 -6.49
CA SER A 20 18.48 35.92 -5.95
C SER A 20 17.93 35.10 -4.79
N LEU A 21 16.61 34.83 -4.75
CA LEU A 21 15.96 33.97 -3.75
C LEU A 21 15.05 32.91 -4.40
N MET A 22 15.42 32.41 -5.59
CA MET A 22 14.80 31.17 -6.12
C MET A 22 15.84 30.39 -6.93
N ALA A 23 16.88 29.97 -6.25
CA ALA A 23 17.73 28.86 -6.64
C ALA A 23 18.28 28.25 -5.34
N THR A 24 17.40 27.80 -4.48
CA THR A 24 17.77 26.74 -3.55
C THR A 24 17.94 25.48 -4.39
N GLU A 25 19.21 25.07 -4.51
CA GLU A 25 19.62 23.76 -4.98
C GLU A 25 18.58 22.73 -4.56
N THR A 26 17.92 22.09 -5.52
CA THR A 26 17.31 20.80 -5.32
C THR A 26 18.46 19.84 -5.02
N LYS A 27 18.88 19.74 -3.75
CA LYS A 27 19.62 18.57 -3.29
C LYS A 27 18.79 17.39 -3.74
N ASP A 28 19.38 16.53 -4.57
CA ASP A 28 18.72 15.31 -5.03
C ASP A 28 18.12 14.60 -3.80
N PHE A 29 16.79 14.48 -3.76
CA PHE A 29 16.13 13.79 -2.69
C PHE A 29 16.44 12.30 -2.81
N ASN A 30 17.24 11.78 -1.89
CA ASN A 30 17.60 10.36 -1.91
C ASN A 30 16.43 9.51 -1.43
N TYR A 31 15.75 8.87 -2.37
CA TYR A 31 14.62 7.99 -2.07
C TYR A 31 15.07 6.67 -1.41
N ILE A 32 16.22 6.11 -1.75
CA ILE A 32 16.73 4.86 -1.16
C ILE A 32 17.51 5.19 0.11
N VAL A 33 17.07 4.65 1.24
CA VAL A 33 17.62 4.94 2.58
C VAL A 33 18.51 3.82 3.10
N ASP A 34 18.09 2.56 2.89
CA ASP A 34 18.79 1.38 3.39
C ASP A 34 18.48 0.16 2.52
N ARG A 35 19.33 -0.85 2.61
CA ARG A 35 19.13 -2.13 1.93
C ARG A 35 19.74 -3.26 2.74
N PHE A 36 18.95 -4.27 3.03
CA PHE A 36 19.38 -5.46 3.77
C PHE A 36 18.52 -6.67 3.40
N ALA A 37 19.12 -7.86 3.38
CA ALA A 37 18.47 -9.09 2.94
C ALA A 37 17.76 -8.90 1.58
N ASP A 38 16.48 -9.18 1.51
CA ASP A 38 15.61 -9.03 0.35
C ASP A 38 14.77 -7.74 0.37
N ILE A 39 15.12 -6.79 1.23
CA ILE A 39 14.36 -5.56 1.51
C ILE A 39 15.16 -4.33 1.10
N GLU A 40 14.50 -3.39 0.44
CA GLU A 40 14.95 -2.03 0.18
C GLU A 40 14.05 -1.04 0.93
N VAL A 41 14.65 -0.17 1.75
CA VAL A 41 13.91 0.84 2.52
C VAL A 41 14.00 2.18 1.80
N LEU A 42 12.85 2.76 1.54
CA LEU A 42 12.68 4.02 0.85
C LEU A 42 12.26 5.13 1.82
N ARG A 43 12.28 6.36 1.34
CA ARG A 43 11.57 7.49 1.94
C ARG A 43 10.65 8.11 0.90
N TYR A 44 9.63 8.80 1.38
CA TYR A 44 8.67 9.49 0.52
C TYR A 44 8.58 10.97 0.89
N LYS A 45 8.28 11.80 -0.11
CA LYS A 45 7.95 13.22 0.10
C LYS A 45 6.49 13.36 0.54
N VAL A 46 6.19 14.48 1.17
CA VAL A 46 4.82 14.89 1.51
C VAL A 46 4.55 16.21 0.77
N PRO A 47 4.31 16.15 -0.55
CA PRO A 47 4.09 17.33 -1.37
C PRO A 47 2.85 18.09 -0.88
N ASP A 48 2.88 19.43 -1.04
CA ASP A 48 1.80 20.33 -0.69
C ASP A 48 1.50 20.47 0.82
N PHE A 49 2.27 19.83 1.72
CA PHE A 49 2.12 20.04 3.16
C PHE A 49 2.24 21.52 3.55
N GLU A 50 3.15 22.24 2.89
CA GLU A 50 3.36 23.67 3.15
C GLU A 50 2.15 24.54 2.80
N LYS A 51 1.25 24.07 1.94
CA LYS A 51 0.00 24.76 1.57
C LYS A 51 -1.11 24.60 2.62
N LEU A 52 -0.97 23.67 3.55
CA LEU A 52 -1.93 23.47 4.64
C LEU A 52 -1.90 24.68 5.58
N THR A 53 -3.07 25.03 6.12
CA THR A 53 -3.18 26.03 7.20
C THR A 53 -2.46 25.55 8.46
N LEU A 54 -2.11 26.45 9.38
CA LEU A 54 -1.50 26.07 10.64
C LEU A 54 -2.36 25.07 11.43
N ASN A 55 -3.69 25.24 11.44
CA ASN A 55 -4.59 24.31 12.10
C ASN A 55 -4.54 22.92 11.45
N GLN A 56 -4.56 22.85 10.13
CA GLN A 56 -4.44 21.57 9.41
C GLN A 56 -3.08 20.89 9.66
N LYS A 57 -1.97 21.66 9.67
CA LYS A 57 -0.65 21.13 10.03
C LYS A 57 -0.61 20.59 11.46
N LEU A 58 -1.25 21.27 12.41
CA LEU A 58 -1.36 20.82 13.80
C LEU A 58 -2.27 19.60 13.94
N TYR A 59 -3.34 19.55 13.15
CA TYR A 59 -4.21 18.37 13.05
C TYR A 59 -3.43 17.14 12.58
N VAL A 60 -2.68 17.28 11.47
CA VAL A 60 -1.77 16.22 10.97
C VAL A 60 -0.76 15.81 12.03
N TYR A 61 -0.12 16.78 12.71
CA TYR A 61 0.88 16.52 13.75
C TYR A 61 0.33 15.65 14.88
N TYR A 62 -0.81 16.04 15.48
CA TYR A 62 -1.37 15.28 16.60
C TYR A 62 -1.97 13.93 16.18
N LEU A 63 -2.52 13.82 14.95
CA LEU A 63 -2.90 12.53 14.39
C LEU A 63 -1.68 11.62 14.16
N THR A 64 -0.54 12.18 13.73
CA THR A 64 0.73 11.47 13.62
C THR A 64 1.21 10.94 14.97
N GLU A 65 1.14 11.77 16.02
CA GLU A 65 1.46 11.33 17.38
C GLU A 65 0.53 10.21 17.87
N ALA A 66 -0.77 10.30 17.54
CA ALA A 66 -1.72 9.22 17.83
C ALA A 66 -1.35 7.93 17.07
N ALA A 67 -1.02 8.03 15.78
CA ALA A 67 -0.64 6.92 14.93
C ALA A 67 0.59 6.17 15.45
N LEU A 68 1.64 6.88 15.82
CA LEU A 68 2.90 6.27 16.26
C LEU A 68 2.80 5.56 17.62
N ASN A 69 1.89 6.00 18.50
CA ASN A 69 1.69 5.37 19.82
C ASN A 69 1.04 3.97 19.76
N GLY A 70 0.46 3.56 18.63
CA GLY A 70 -0.06 2.21 18.44
C GLY A 70 0.97 1.17 17.99
N ARG A 71 2.23 1.56 17.74
CA ARG A 71 3.29 0.69 17.21
C ARG A 71 3.46 -0.62 18.00
N ASP A 72 3.49 -0.54 19.32
CA ASP A 72 3.71 -1.71 20.19
C ASP A 72 2.57 -2.73 20.08
N ILE A 73 1.35 -2.29 19.78
CA ILE A 73 0.19 -3.17 19.60
C ILE A 73 0.47 -4.15 18.46
N MET A 74 0.92 -3.66 17.30
CA MET A 74 1.24 -4.49 16.16
C MET A 74 2.34 -5.52 16.47
N TRP A 75 3.37 -5.12 17.21
CA TRP A 75 4.44 -6.02 17.64
C TRP A 75 3.92 -7.18 18.51
N ASP A 76 3.06 -6.87 19.46
CA ASP A 76 2.47 -7.89 20.35
C ASP A 76 1.47 -8.78 19.62
N GLN A 77 0.62 -8.22 18.73
CA GLN A 77 -0.30 -8.98 17.89
C GLN A 77 0.44 -10.00 17.00
N ASN A 78 1.60 -9.64 16.46
CA ASN A 78 2.38 -10.52 15.59
C ASN A 78 2.99 -11.73 16.32
N CYS A 79 3.47 -11.56 17.56
CA CYS A 79 3.90 -12.66 18.41
C CYS A 79 4.14 -12.16 19.85
N LYS A 80 3.67 -12.90 20.84
CA LYS A 80 3.77 -12.55 22.27
C LYS A 80 5.19 -12.34 22.82
N TYR A 81 6.21 -12.76 22.08
CA TYR A 81 7.61 -12.57 22.49
C TYR A 81 8.28 -11.36 21.83
N ASN A 82 7.62 -10.72 20.86
CA ASN A 82 8.25 -9.71 20.02
C ASN A 82 8.68 -8.46 20.79
N LEU A 83 7.91 -8.01 21.78
CA LEU A 83 8.26 -6.82 22.58
C LEU A 83 9.53 -7.04 23.41
N GLU A 84 9.60 -8.16 24.17
CA GLU A 84 10.80 -8.51 24.94
C GLU A 84 12.00 -8.77 24.02
N LEU A 85 11.79 -9.46 22.91
CA LEU A 85 12.84 -9.72 21.94
C LEU A 85 13.40 -8.42 21.35
N ARG A 86 12.53 -7.49 20.96
CA ARG A 86 12.95 -6.17 20.46
C ARG A 86 13.84 -5.46 21.48
N GLN A 87 13.43 -5.40 22.74
CA GLN A 87 14.23 -4.79 23.81
C GLN A 87 15.61 -5.43 23.95
N LEU A 88 15.68 -6.77 23.91
CA LEU A 88 16.95 -7.52 23.97
C LEU A 88 17.85 -7.20 22.77
N LEU A 89 17.31 -7.25 21.58
CA LEU A 89 18.05 -6.98 20.33
C LEU A 89 18.57 -5.54 20.29
N GLU A 90 17.72 -4.56 20.57
CA GLU A 90 18.08 -3.14 20.57
C GLU A 90 19.10 -2.78 21.64
N LYS A 91 18.94 -3.33 22.85
CA LYS A 91 19.92 -3.14 23.93
C LYS A 91 21.27 -3.72 23.56
N THR A 92 21.28 -4.91 22.96
CA THR A 92 22.51 -5.57 22.50
C THR A 92 23.16 -4.75 21.38
N TYR A 93 22.38 -4.33 20.39
CA TYR A 93 22.85 -3.54 19.24
C TYR A 93 23.46 -2.19 19.66
N THR A 94 22.75 -1.44 20.50
CA THR A 94 23.18 -0.10 20.93
C THR A 94 24.34 -0.12 21.90
N SER A 95 24.48 -1.18 22.70
CA SER A 95 25.58 -1.33 23.68
C SER A 95 26.85 -1.92 23.08
N PHE A 96 26.82 -2.46 21.86
CA PHE A 96 27.96 -3.11 21.26
C PHE A 96 29.12 -2.14 21.02
N LYS A 97 30.32 -2.55 21.46
CA LYS A 97 31.58 -1.74 21.37
C LYS A 97 32.67 -2.45 20.55
N GLY A 98 32.36 -3.64 20.01
CA GLY A 98 33.32 -4.41 19.22
C GLY A 98 33.45 -3.89 17.79
N ASP A 99 34.10 -4.69 16.96
CA ASP A 99 34.25 -4.38 15.52
C ASP A 99 32.92 -4.60 14.78
N LYS A 100 32.31 -3.52 14.30
CA LYS A 100 31.09 -3.57 13.51
C LYS A 100 31.28 -4.19 12.10
N ASN A 101 32.53 -4.40 11.67
CA ASN A 101 32.83 -5.07 10.43
C ASN A 101 32.96 -6.60 10.58
N ASP A 102 32.92 -7.10 11.82
CA ASP A 102 32.89 -8.54 12.10
C ASP A 102 31.70 -9.19 11.34
N PRO A 103 31.91 -10.28 10.58
CA PRO A 103 30.83 -10.94 9.82
C PRO A 103 29.65 -11.39 10.70
N GLN A 104 29.91 -11.81 11.93
CA GLN A 104 28.85 -12.21 12.87
C GLN A 104 28.03 -10.99 13.34
N PHE A 105 28.69 -9.83 13.55
CA PHE A 105 27.98 -8.61 13.88
C PHE A 105 27.14 -8.09 12.72
N LYS A 106 27.65 -8.13 11.49
CA LYS A 106 26.87 -7.78 10.28
C LYS A 106 25.65 -8.69 10.10
N ALA A 107 25.82 -9.98 10.35
CA ALA A 107 24.69 -10.93 10.31
C ALA A 107 23.66 -10.63 11.43
N PHE A 108 24.12 -10.26 12.63
CA PHE A 108 23.26 -9.82 13.72
C PHE A 108 22.53 -8.51 13.38
N GLU A 109 23.22 -7.50 12.88
CA GLU A 109 22.62 -6.23 12.43
C GLU A 109 21.55 -6.46 11.34
N LYS A 110 21.82 -7.32 10.35
CA LYS A 110 20.85 -7.69 9.33
C LYS A 110 19.60 -8.31 9.95
N TYR A 111 19.75 -9.23 10.88
CA TYR A 111 18.63 -9.84 11.60
C TYR A 111 17.82 -8.82 12.41
N VAL A 112 18.46 -7.90 13.12
CA VAL A 112 17.80 -6.80 13.84
C VAL A 112 16.96 -5.96 12.88
N LYS A 113 17.50 -5.59 11.72
CA LYS A 113 16.79 -4.82 10.70
C LYS A 113 15.59 -5.59 10.12
N GLN A 114 15.72 -6.89 9.87
CA GLN A 114 14.61 -7.75 9.44
C GLN A 114 13.50 -7.81 10.50
N VAL A 115 13.86 -7.99 11.78
CA VAL A 115 12.91 -8.01 12.90
C VAL A 115 12.18 -6.66 13.05
N TRP A 116 12.87 -5.55 12.88
CA TRP A 116 12.23 -4.23 12.85
C TRP A 116 11.24 -4.11 11.70
N PHE A 117 11.62 -4.57 10.51
CA PHE A 117 10.78 -4.45 9.31
C PHE A 117 9.52 -5.32 9.39
N GLY A 118 9.64 -6.53 9.89
CA GLY A 118 8.52 -7.45 10.09
C GLY A 118 7.65 -7.13 11.32
N SER A 119 7.96 -6.07 12.08
CA SER A 119 7.36 -5.82 13.39
C SER A 119 7.36 -7.10 14.25
N GLY A 120 8.48 -7.85 14.22
CA GLY A 120 8.68 -9.13 14.90
C GLY A 120 9.54 -10.12 14.14
N ILE A 121 9.51 -11.35 14.60
CA ILE A 121 10.41 -12.43 14.14
C ILE A 121 10.04 -13.05 12.78
N HIS A 122 8.96 -12.59 12.15
CA HIS A 122 8.47 -13.17 10.91
C HIS A 122 8.56 -12.17 9.74
N HIS A 123 8.83 -12.70 8.57
CA HIS A 123 8.80 -11.92 7.34
C HIS A 123 7.39 -11.36 7.10
N HIS A 124 7.30 -10.07 6.76
CA HIS A 124 6.03 -9.35 6.61
C HIS A 124 5.09 -9.95 5.55
N TYR A 125 5.64 -10.57 4.49
CA TYR A 125 4.88 -11.11 3.36
C TYR A 125 4.72 -12.64 3.44
N SER A 126 5.82 -13.41 3.52
CA SER A 126 5.76 -14.89 3.55
C SER A 126 5.24 -15.44 4.87
N MET A 127 5.22 -14.63 5.93
CA MET A 127 4.86 -15.03 7.29
C MET A 127 5.81 -16.04 7.94
N ASP A 128 6.90 -16.41 7.28
CA ASP A 128 7.90 -17.35 7.77
C ASP A 128 8.86 -16.67 8.75
N LYS A 129 9.33 -17.45 9.73
CA LYS A 129 10.28 -16.94 10.70
C LYS A 129 11.66 -16.67 10.09
N PHE A 130 12.25 -15.54 10.44
CA PHE A 130 13.62 -15.20 10.04
C PHE A 130 14.63 -16.20 10.65
N THR A 131 15.59 -16.61 9.86
CA THR A 131 16.70 -17.46 10.30
C THR A 131 17.93 -16.61 10.55
N PRO A 132 18.50 -16.61 11.78
CA PRO A 132 19.72 -15.85 12.05
C PRO A 132 20.93 -16.48 11.32
N GLU A 133 21.80 -15.65 10.76
CA GLU A 133 23.06 -16.06 10.13
C GLU A 133 24.27 -15.93 11.04
N PHE A 134 24.04 -15.55 12.30
CA PHE A 134 25.04 -15.50 13.37
C PHE A 134 24.84 -16.66 14.35
N SER A 135 25.91 -17.08 15.05
CA SER A 135 25.82 -18.19 16.00
C SER A 135 25.21 -17.76 17.33
N LYS A 136 24.60 -18.75 18.03
CA LYS A 136 24.08 -18.55 19.38
C LYS A 136 25.18 -18.14 20.37
N GLU A 137 26.35 -18.74 20.26
CA GLU A 137 27.52 -18.46 21.09
C GLU A 137 27.99 -17.00 20.89
N TYR A 138 28.05 -16.53 19.64
CA TYR A 138 28.36 -15.16 19.34
C TYR A 138 27.35 -14.21 19.97
N PHE A 139 26.05 -14.45 19.76
CA PHE A 139 25.00 -13.63 20.34
C PHE A 139 25.11 -13.51 21.86
N LEU A 140 25.28 -14.64 22.55
CA LEU A 140 25.47 -14.66 24.00
C LEU A 140 26.72 -13.84 24.45
N SER A 141 27.77 -13.81 23.62
CA SER A 141 28.99 -13.07 23.93
C SER A 141 28.86 -11.56 23.87
N ILE A 142 27.89 -11.06 23.06
CA ILE A 142 27.68 -9.62 22.83
C ILE A 142 26.52 -9.02 23.65
N ILE A 143 25.69 -9.82 24.30
CA ILE A 143 24.68 -9.33 25.24
C ILE A 143 25.39 -8.60 26.41
N PRO A 144 24.97 -7.36 26.76
CA PRO A 144 25.57 -6.62 27.86
C PRO A 144 25.45 -7.39 29.18
N LYS A 145 26.57 -7.56 29.90
CA LYS A 145 26.62 -8.38 31.13
C LYS A 145 25.78 -7.82 32.28
N ASP A 146 25.54 -6.54 32.29
CA ASP A 146 24.71 -5.81 33.25
C ASP A 146 23.20 -5.81 32.88
N TYR A 147 22.86 -6.28 31.71
CA TYR A 147 21.47 -6.35 31.25
C TYR A 147 20.84 -7.68 31.67
N LYS A 148 19.88 -7.61 32.60
CA LYS A 148 19.14 -8.80 33.06
C LYS A 148 17.96 -9.08 32.17
N VAL A 149 17.96 -10.24 31.50
CA VAL A 149 16.87 -10.73 30.66
C VAL A 149 16.13 -11.83 31.43
N THR A 150 14.87 -11.62 31.73
CA THR A 150 14.08 -12.55 32.55
C THR A 150 13.83 -13.89 31.84
N ASN A 151 13.53 -13.85 30.55
CA ASN A 151 13.14 -15.02 29.73
C ASN A 151 14.20 -15.41 28.70
N LEU A 152 15.50 -15.23 28.99
CA LEU A 152 16.57 -15.41 28.01
C LEU A 152 16.51 -16.76 27.28
N ASP A 153 16.33 -17.87 28.00
CA ASP A 153 16.27 -19.19 27.39
C ASP A 153 15.12 -19.34 26.38
N THR A 154 13.96 -18.76 26.71
CA THR A 154 12.81 -18.74 25.78
C THR A 154 13.11 -17.86 24.57
N LEU A 155 13.69 -16.67 24.77
CA LEU A 155 14.03 -15.77 23.65
C LEU A 155 15.12 -16.38 22.74
N LEU A 156 16.09 -17.09 23.31
CA LEU A 156 17.07 -17.84 22.52
C LEU A 156 16.40 -18.96 21.69
N LYS A 157 15.40 -19.64 22.27
CA LYS A 157 14.59 -20.60 21.50
C LYS A 157 13.80 -19.92 20.39
N VAL A 158 13.21 -18.75 20.67
CA VAL A 158 12.51 -17.93 19.66
C VAL A 158 13.45 -17.55 18.51
N ILE A 159 14.70 -17.19 18.78
CA ILE A 159 15.67 -16.80 17.74
C ILE A 159 16.18 -18.03 16.95
N PHE A 160 16.63 -19.07 17.64
CA PHE A 160 17.48 -20.12 17.06
C PHE A 160 16.79 -21.46 16.77
N ASP A 161 15.60 -21.76 17.34
CA ASP A 161 14.87 -22.98 17.02
C ASP A 161 13.92 -22.74 15.83
N PRO A 162 14.20 -23.27 14.63
CA PRO A 162 13.38 -22.99 13.44
C PRO A 162 11.96 -23.54 13.55
N ALA A 163 11.72 -24.56 14.37
CA ALA A 163 10.40 -25.16 14.54
C ALA A 163 9.52 -24.41 15.56
N PHE A 164 10.14 -23.65 16.46
CA PHE A 164 9.39 -22.90 17.48
C PHE A 164 8.89 -21.57 16.92
N MET A 165 7.58 -21.33 16.93
CA MET A 165 6.95 -20.15 16.33
C MET A 165 7.31 -19.99 14.85
N ALA A 166 7.26 -21.07 14.08
CA ALA A 166 7.81 -21.14 12.73
C ALA A 166 7.10 -20.22 11.73
N LYS A 167 5.80 -19.97 11.92
CA LYS A 167 4.98 -19.16 11.00
C LYS A 167 4.05 -18.22 11.76
N ARG A 168 3.97 -16.94 11.34
CA ARG A 168 3.08 -15.96 11.99
C ARG A 168 1.63 -16.36 11.79
N VAL A 169 1.23 -16.59 10.55
CA VAL A 169 -0.09 -17.06 10.17
C VAL A 169 0.08 -18.31 9.33
N ASN A 170 -0.44 -19.43 9.80
CA ASN A 170 -0.46 -20.68 9.06
C ASN A 170 -1.85 -20.91 8.47
N GLN A 171 -1.91 -21.09 7.15
CA GLN A 171 -3.15 -21.35 6.40
C GLN A 171 -3.09 -22.67 5.65
N ALA A 172 -2.22 -23.61 6.09
CA ALA A 172 -2.09 -24.92 5.46
C ALA A 172 -3.34 -25.79 5.70
N ASP A 173 -3.71 -26.56 4.69
CA ASP A 173 -4.84 -27.49 4.80
C ASP A 173 -4.57 -28.60 5.83
N GLY A 174 -5.61 -28.98 6.57
CA GLY A 174 -5.60 -30.13 7.47
C GLY A 174 -4.87 -29.92 8.80
N VAL A 175 -4.52 -28.68 9.14
CA VAL A 175 -3.95 -28.30 10.45
C VAL A 175 -4.93 -27.43 11.23
N ASP A 176 -4.77 -27.38 12.56
CA ASP A 176 -5.45 -26.37 13.37
C ASP A 176 -4.74 -25.01 13.15
N LEU A 177 -5.43 -24.10 12.50
CA LEU A 177 -4.87 -22.80 12.07
C LEU A 177 -4.41 -21.94 13.24
N ILE A 178 -5.09 -22.02 14.40
CA ILE A 178 -4.77 -21.24 15.60
C ILE A 178 -3.53 -21.78 16.29
N THR A 179 -3.51 -23.07 16.61
CA THR A 179 -2.43 -23.67 17.41
C THR A 179 -1.12 -23.79 16.64
N THR A 180 -1.15 -23.72 15.32
CA THR A 180 0.03 -23.73 14.43
C THR A 180 0.51 -22.34 14.01
N SER A 181 -0.22 -21.27 14.35
CA SER A 181 0.16 -19.87 14.11
C SER A 181 0.81 -19.25 15.35
N ALA A 182 1.79 -18.35 15.12
CA ALA A 182 2.51 -17.66 16.19
C ALA A 182 1.89 -16.32 16.58
N CYS A 183 0.89 -15.81 15.82
CA CYS A 183 0.20 -14.57 16.13
C CYS A 183 -0.47 -14.65 17.53
N ASN A 184 -0.42 -13.52 18.27
CA ASN A 184 -0.86 -13.44 19.66
C ASN A 184 -2.34 -13.03 19.79
N LEU A 185 -3.18 -13.55 18.90
CA LEU A 185 -4.62 -13.24 18.85
C LEU A 185 -5.47 -14.27 19.59
N TYR A 186 -4.87 -15.41 19.93
CA TYR A 186 -5.51 -16.55 20.60
C TYR A 186 -4.59 -17.15 21.64
N GLU A 187 -5.14 -17.64 22.77
CA GLU A 187 -4.35 -18.30 23.80
C GLU A 187 -5.13 -19.43 24.49
N GLY A 188 -4.58 -20.64 24.47
CA GLY A 188 -5.15 -21.80 25.12
C GLY A 188 -6.43 -22.33 24.49
N VAL A 189 -6.73 -21.96 23.25
CA VAL A 189 -7.91 -22.38 22.47
C VAL A 189 -7.49 -23.03 21.16
N THR A 190 -8.37 -23.86 20.61
CA THR A 190 -8.26 -24.46 19.28
C THR A 190 -9.12 -23.68 18.28
N GLN A 191 -8.87 -23.90 16.98
CA GLN A 191 -9.69 -23.33 15.91
C GLN A 191 -11.18 -23.62 16.11
N LYS A 192 -11.54 -24.88 16.32
CA LYS A 192 -12.95 -25.28 16.50
C LYS A 192 -13.59 -24.59 17.69
N GLU A 193 -12.91 -24.47 18.82
CA GLU A 193 -13.43 -23.80 19.99
C GLU A 193 -13.75 -22.32 19.75
N VAL A 194 -12.91 -21.64 18.95
CA VAL A 194 -13.13 -20.22 18.59
C VAL A 194 -14.26 -20.08 17.59
N GLU A 195 -14.32 -20.95 16.59
CA GLU A 195 -15.42 -20.96 15.61
C GLU A 195 -16.77 -21.18 16.32
N ASP A 196 -16.86 -22.19 17.20
CA ASP A 196 -18.09 -22.48 17.99
C ASP A 196 -18.46 -21.29 18.91
N PHE A 197 -17.45 -20.62 19.51
CA PHE A 197 -17.65 -19.48 20.39
C PHE A 197 -18.29 -18.27 19.66
N TYR A 198 -17.79 -17.91 18.49
CA TYR A 198 -18.33 -16.79 17.72
C TYR A 198 -19.63 -17.17 16.99
N GLU A 199 -19.79 -18.40 16.55
CA GLU A 199 -21.05 -18.85 15.95
C GLU A 199 -22.22 -18.75 16.93
N ALA A 200 -21.99 -19.05 18.21
CA ALA A 200 -22.99 -18.91 19.26
C ALA A 200 -23.42 -17.45 19.54
N MET A 201 -22.64 -16.47 19.11
CA MET A 201 -22.96 -15.04 19.26
C MET A 201 -23.72 -14.45 18.07
N ARG A 202 -23.68 -15.12 16.91
CA ARG A 202 -24.30 -14.61 15.68
C ARG A 202 -25.81 -14.74 15.71
N ASP A 203 -26.50 -13.66 15.35
CA ASP A 203 -27.92 -13.69 15.00
C ASP A 203 -28.04 -13.66 13.48
N PRO A 204 -28.50 -14.74 12.82
CA PRO A 204 -28.66 -14.77 11.36
C PRO A 204 -29.76 -13.81 10.83
N LYS A 205 -30.53 -13.16 11.71
CA LYS A 205 -31.51 -12.15 11.34
C LYS A 205 -31.03 -10.72 11.53
N ASP A 206 -29.81 -10.54 12.05
CA ASP A 206 -29.21 -9.21 12.20
C ASP A 206 -28.75 -8.73 10.82
N GLU A 207 -29.37 -7.67 10.32
CA GLU A 207 -29.02 -7.04 9.04
C GLU A 207 -27.81 -6.10 9.16
N THR A 208 -27.37 -5.78 10.39
CA THR A 208 -26.25 -4.89 10.71
C THR A 208 -25.28 -5.53 11.70
N PRO A 209 -24.75 -6.73 11.39
CA PRO A 209 -23.92 -7.47 12.33
C PRO A 209 -22.59 -6.75 12.57
N ILE A 210 -22.18 -6.71 13.83
CA ILE A 210 -20.83 -6.23 14.17
C ILE A 210 -19.77 -7.20 13.67
N SER A 211 -18.55 -6.71 13.45
CA SER A 211 -17.38 -7.53 13.12
C SER A 211 -16.85 -8.26 14.36
N TYR A 212 -17.52 -9.37 14.75
CA TYR A 212 -17.19 -10.12 15.96
C TYR A 212 -15.70 -10.43 16.06
N GLY A 213 -15.10 -10.11 17.21
CA GLY A 213 -13.71 -10.40 17.51
C GLY A 213 -12.68 -9.42 16.95
N LEU A 214 -13.09 -8.40 16.19
CA LEU A 214 -12.19 -7.46 15.50
C LEU A 214 -11.15 -6.82 16.44
N ASN A 215 -11.56 -6.40 17.62
CA ASN A 215 -10.72 -5.69 18.60
C ASN A 215 -10.49 -6.50 19.90
N SER A 216 -10.24 -7.79 19.78
CA SER A 216 -10.05 -8.64 20.96
C SER A 216 -9.05 -9.77 20.72
N LYS A 217 -8.44 -10.24 21.82
CA LYS A 217 -7.74 -11.53 21.91
C LYS A 217 -8.67 -12.54 22.59
N VAL A 218 -8.77 -13.74 22.05
CA VAL A 218 -9.53 -14.85 22.68
C VAL A 218 -8.60 -15.68 23.56
N VAL A 219 -8.99 -15.87 24.79
CA VAL A 219 -8.22 -16.63 25.77
C VAL A 219 -9.09 -17.69 26.47
N LYS A 220 -8.47 -18.77 26.95
CA LYS A 220 -9.15 -19.76 27.79
C LYS A 220 -8.64 -19.65 29.22
N VAL A 221 -9.48 -19.11 30.11
CA VAL A 221 -9.18 -18.93 31.54
C VAL A 221 -10.06 -19.84 32.38
N ASN A 222 -9.44 -20.70 33.18
CA ASN A 222 -10.18 -21.67 34.01
C ASN A 222 -11.19 -22.52 33.26
N GLY A 223 -10.87 -22.90 32.01
CA GLY A 223 -11.73 -23.70 31.14
C GLY A 223 -12.86 -22.93 30.45
N LYS A 224 -12.98 -21.63 30.64
CA LYS A 224 -13.93 -20.76 29.94
C LYS A 224 -13.22 -19.94 28.88
N ILE A 225 -13.87 -19.80 27.73
CA ILE A 225 -13.40 -18.95 26.63
C ILE A 225 -13.97 -17.55 26.87
N GLU A 226 -13.10 -16.53 26.77
CA GLU A 226 -13.45 -15.13 26.93
C GLU A 226 -12.64 -14.23 26.01
N GLU A 227 -13.14 -13.04 25.73
CA GLU A 227 -12.44 -12.01 24.98
C GLU A 227 -11.74 -11.03 25.91
N GLN A 228 -10.45 -10.79 25.65
CA GLN A 228 -9.71 -9.66 26.20
C GLN A 228 -9.81 -8.49 25.19
N VAL A 229 -10.74 -7.60 25.44
CA VAL A 229 -11.05 -6.49 24.52
C VAL A 229 -9.96 -5.42 24.56
N TYR A 230 -9.57 -4.92 23.39
CA TYR A 230 -8.62 -3.82 23.21
C TYR A 230 -9.34 -2.49 23.47
N ARG A 231 -9.11 -1.90 24.63
CA ARG A 231 -9.72 -0.65 25.07
C ARG A 231 -9.01 -0.06 26.28
N ILE A 232 -9.33 1.15 26.66
CA ILE A 232 -8.90 1.74 27.94
C ILE A 232 -9.40 0.86 29.11
N GLY A 233 -8.49 0.50 30.00
CA GLY A 233 -8.75 -0.43 31.10
C GLY A 233 -8.86 -1.90 30.68
N GLY A 234 -8.63 -2.23 29.41
CA GLY A 234 -8.54 -3.58 28.87
C GLY A 234 -7.13 -3.91 28.37
N LEU A 235 -7.05 -4.82 27.40
CA LEU A 235 -5.76 -5.13 26.76
C LEU A 235 -5.28 -3.91 25.93
N TYR A 236 -3.98 -3.63 25.97
CA TYR A 236 -3.31 -2.47 25.34
C TYR A 236 -3.71 -1.09 25.91
N SER A 237 -4.29 -1.01 27.12
CA SER A 237 -4.74 0.25 27.75
C SER A 237 -3.70 1.37 27.66
N ASP A 238 -2.45 1.12 28.03
CA ASP A 238 -1.38 2.16 28.10
C ASP A 238 -1.09 2.77 26.72
N ALA A 239 -1.15 1.97 25.65
CA ALA A 239 -0.99 2.46 24.29
C ALA A 239 -2.25 3.21 23.81
N ILE A 240 -3.42 2.67 24.07
CA ILE A 240 -4.70 3.26 23.67
C ILE A 240 -4.94 4.59 24.37
N GLU A 241 -4.55 4.74 25.65
CA GLU A 241 -4.61 6.02 26.38
C GLU A 241 -3.76 7.10 25.68
N LYS A 242 -2.55 6.74 25.20
CA LYS A 242 -1.69 7.68 24.45
C LYS A 242 -2.29 8.05 23.08
N ILE A 243 -2.92 7.10 22.42
CA ILE A 243 -3.65 7.36 21.17
C ILE A 243 -4.79 8.35 21.44
N VAL A 244 -5.63 8.09 22.44
CA VAL A 244 -6.77 8.94 22.82
C VAL A 244 -6.32 10.34 23.25
N ASP A 245 -5.26 10.47 24.06
CA ASP A 245 -4.70 11.77 24.45
C ASP A 245 -4.33 12.63 23.23
N ASN A 246 -3.76 12.03 22.19
CA ASN A 246 -3.37 12.74 20.98
C ASN A 246 -4.56 12.99 20.04
N LEU A 247 -5.53 12.08 19.97
CA LEU A 247 -6.81 12.33 19.27
C LEU A 247 -7.57 13.51 19.89
N GLN A 248 -7.61 13.64 21.22
CA GLN A 248 -8.20 14.79 21.91
C GLN A 248 -7.51 16.11 21.57
N LYS A 249 -6.16 16.10 21.45
CA LYS A 249 -5.42 17.28 21.00
C LYS A 249 -5.71 17.59 19.53
N ALA A 250 -5.74 16.57 18.65
CA ALA A 250 -6.08 16.73 17.25
C ALA A 250 -7.47 17.36 17.06
N SER A 251 -8.46 16.93 17.82
CA SER A 251 -9.83 17.44 17.76
C SER A 251 -9.93 18.97 17.94
N GLN A 252 -8.97 19.59 18.63
CA GLN A 252 -8.94 21.04 18.81
C GLN A 252 -8.60 21.82 17.52
N TYR A 253 -8.00 21.13 16.54
CA TYR A 253 -7.56 21.70 15.26
C TYR A 253 -8.36 21.18 14.07
N ALA A 254 -9.43 20.42 14.31
CA ALA A 254 -10.32 19.94 13.27
C ALA A 254 -10.98 21.12 12.52
N ASP A 255 -11.03 21.03 11.18
CA ASP A 255 -11.54 22.11 10.31
C ASP A 255 -13.07 22.29 10.43
N ASN A 256 -13.79 21.25 10.83
CA ASN A 256 -15.26 21.24 10.86
C ASN A 256 -15.82 20.32 11.94
N ASP A 257 -17.11 20.39 12.16
CA ASP A 257 -17.79 19.60 13.19
C ASP A 257 -17.85 18.09 12.83
N ALA A 258 -17.88 17.74 11.53
CA ALA A 258 -17.85 16.34 11.11
C ALA A 258 -16.54 15.66 11.53
N GLN A 259 -15.39 16.31 11.33
CA GLN A 259 -14.10 15.78 11.81
C GLN A 259 -14.08 15.61 13.35
N LYS A 260 -14.66 16.55 14.09
CA LYS A 260 -14.75 16.44 15.57
C LYS A 260 -15.62 15.26 15.98
N GLU A 261 -16.72 15.03 15.27
CA GLU A 261 -17.62 13.91 15.55
C GLU A 261 -16.97 12.57 15.24
N ILE A 262 -16.24 12.46 14.12
CA ILE A 262 -15.43 11.27 13.76
C ILE A 262 -14.43 10.95 14.89
N ILE A 263 -13.66 11.93 15.35
CA ILE A 263 -12.72 11.73 16.46
C ILE A 263 -13.43 11.35 17.74
N SER A 264 -14.54 12.00 18.07
CA SER A 264 -15.31 11.73 19.29
C SER A 264 -15.84 10.30 19.31
N SER A 265 -16.36 9.82 18.17
CA SER A 265 -16.84 8.45 18.01
C SER A 265 -15.71 7.42 18.16
N LEU A 266 -14.55 7.69 17.52
CA LEU A 266 -13.37 6.85 17.65
C LEU A 266 -12.84 6.80 19.10
N ILE A 267 -12.80 7.93 19.80
CA ILE A 267 -12.43 7.98 21.23
C ILE A 267 -13.38 7.14 22.06
N LYS A 268 -14.68 7.23 21.79
CA LYS A 268 -15.71 6.42 22.48
C LYS A 268 -15.49 4.93 22.24
N PHE A 269 -15.18 4.53 21.01
CA PHE A 269 -14.79 3.15 20.71
C PHE A 269 -13.58 2.69 21.53
N TYR A 270 -12.50 3.48 21.59
CA TYR A 270 -11.34 3.14 22.40
C TYR A 270 -11.60 3.10 23.91
N GLN A 271 -12.54 3.90 24.41
CA GLN A 271 -12.95 3.89 25.82
C GLN A 271 -13.80 2.66 26.17
N THR A 272 -14.69 2.26 25.29
CA THR A 272 -15.69 1.21 25.58
C THR A 272 -15.29 -0.16 25.04
N GLY A 273 -14.58 -0.19 23.90
CA GLY A 273 -14.35 -1.40 23.11
C GLY A 273 -15.57 -1.90 22.35
N ASP A 274 -16.67 -1.13 22.31
CA ASP A 274 -17.91 -1.50 21.66
C ASP A 274 -17.79 -1.38 20.14
N LEU A 275 -17.94 -2.48 19.42
CA LEU A 275 -17.87 -2.54 17.96
C LEU A 275 -18.99 -1.78 17.25
N LYS A 276 -20.13 -1.52 17.90
CA LYS A 276 -21.15 -0.62 17.35
C LYS A 276 -20.69 0.83 17.28
N GLU A 277 -19.82 1.25 18.21
CA GLU A 277 -19.19 2.58 18.15
C GLU A 277 -18.15 2.63 17.03
N PHE A 278 -17.48 1.51 16.74
CA PHE A 278 -16.57 1.42 15.59
C PHE A 278 -17.32 1.45 14.26
N ASP A 279 -18.46 0.78 14.15
CA ASP A 279 -19.36 0.88 13.00
C ASP A 279 -19.84 2.32 12.80
N HIS A 280 -20.24 3.00 13.89
CA HIS A 280 -20.66 4.40 13.85
C HIS A 280 -19.52 5.33 13.38
N TYR A 281 -18.30 5.15 13.93
CA TYR A 281 -17.10 5.84 13.43
C TYR A 281 -16.89 5.59 11.94
N SER A 282 -17.01 4.36 11.49
CA SER A 282 -16.79 3.97 10.10
C SER A 282 -17.81 4.60 9.14
N ILE A 283 -19.07 4.74 9.57
CA ILE A 283 -20.12 5.43 8.81
C ILE A 283 -19.83 6.92 8.70
N LEU A 284 -19.54 7.58 9.83
CA LEU A 284 -19.20 9.02 9.84
C LEU A 284 -17.97 9.31 8.98
N TRP A 285 -16.96 8.43 9.06
CA TRP A 285 -15.75 8.55 8.26
C TRP A 285 -16.02 8.37 6.76
N ALA A 286 -16.86 7.38 6.39
CA ALA A 286 -17.22 7.15 4.99
C ALA A 286 -18.03 8.32 4.40
N ASP A 287 -18.92 8.93 5.18
CA ASP A 287 -19.76 10.05 4.76
C ASP A 287 -18.97 11.38 4.63
N ASP A 288 -17.84 11.55 5.35
CA ASP A 288 -17.01 12.76 5.24
C ASP A 288 -16.19 12.77 3.95
N THR A 289 -16.74 13.36 2.93
CA THR A 289 -16.08 13.53 1.62
C THR A 289 -15.45 14.91 1.43
N ALA A 290 -15.70 15.86 2.33
CA ALA A 290 -15.33 17.27 2.16
C ALA A 290 -14.02 17.66 2.85
N SER A 291 -13.63 16.98 3.90
CA SER A 291 -12.45 17.33 4.70
C SER A 291 -11.16 17.22 3.90
N LYS A 292 -10.27 18.21 4.09
CA LYS A 292 -8.95 18.25 3.44
C LYS A 292 -7.99 17.24 4.03
N VAL A 293 -7.89 17.18 5.36
CA VAL A 293 -7.09 16.19 6.10
C VAL A 293 -8.00 15.05 6.52
N ASP A 294 -7.55 13.83 6.33
CA ASP A 294 -8.28 12.61 6.68
C ASP A 294 -7.33 11.63 7.39
N PHE A 295 -7.90 10.63 8.07
CA PHE A 295 -7.09 9.64 8.76
C PHE A 295 -7.85 8.32 8.93
N ILE A 296 -7.09 7.25 9.02
CA ILE A 296 -7.54 5.92 9.42
C ILE A 296 -6.84 5.62 10.74
N ASN A 297 -7.56 5.06 11.71
CA ASN A 297 -6.97 4.65 12.99
C ASN A 297 -7.89 3.61 13.66
N GLY A 298 -7.38 2.42 13.93
CA GLY A 298 -8.19 1.36 14.55
C GLY A 298 -7.62 -0.03 14.36
N PHE A 299 -8.46 -1.03 14.66
CA PHE A 299 -8.22 -2.44 14.38
C PHE A 299 -8.98 -2.77 13.09
N ILE A 300 -8.28 -2.94 11.96
CA ILE A 300 -8.90 -2.82 10.63
C ILE A 300 -8.67 -4.08 9.79
N GLU A 301 -7.43 -4.33 9.35
CA GLU A 301 -7.13 -5.40 8.41
C GLU A 301 -6.95 -6.74 9.11
N ASN A 302 -7.53 -7.79 8.56
CA ASN A 302 -7.59 -9.11 9.19
C ASN A 302 -6.67 -10.16 8.56
N TYR A 303 -5.80 -9.79 7.64
CA TYR A 303 -4.81 -10.69 7.02
C TYR A 303 -3.82 -11.30 8.02
N GLY A 304 -3.61 -10.64 9.16
CA GLY A 304 -2.78 -11.12 10.27
C GLY A 304 -3.44 -12.18 11.16
N ASP A 305 -4.70 -12.52 10.91
CA ASP A 305 -5.46 -13.53 11.64
C ASP A 305 -5.69 -14.78 10.77
N PRO A 306 -5.32 -16.00 11.23
CA PRO A 306 -5.57 -17.22 10.49
C PRO A 306 -7.06 -17.52 10.22
N LEU A 307 -7.98 -16.94 11.00
CA LEU A 307 -9.44 -17.05 10.80
C LEU A 307 -10.06 -15.85 10.07
N GLY A 308 -9.27 -14.80 9.78
CA GLY A 308 -9.75 -13.61 9.09
C GLY A 308 -10.80 -12.79 9.87
N MET A 309 -10.76 -12.81 11.20
CA MET A 309 -11.74 -12.15 12.07
C MET A 309 -11.19 -10.96 12.84
N LYS A 310 -9.91 -11.03 13.26
CA LYS A 310 -9.30 -10.07 14.17
C LYS A 310 -8.51 -9.02 13.41
N GLY A 311 -8.78 -7.74 13.74
CA GLY A 311 -8.12 -6.60 13.11
C GLY A 311 -6.69 -6.40 13.65
N ALA A 312 -5.73 -6.25 12.74
CA ALA A 312 -4.43 -5.66 13.04
C ALA A 312 -4.61 -4.17 13.33
N TRP A 313 -3.82 -3.63 14.26
CA TRP A 313 -3.84 -2.20 14.50
C TRP A 313 -3.16 -1.44 13.37
N GLU A 314 -3.82 -0.41 12.88
CA GLU A 314 -3.41 0.35 11.71
C GLU A 314 -3.74 1.83 11.87
N SER A 315 -2.88 2.70 11.30
CA SER A 315 -3.19 4.12 11.14
C SER A 315 -2.47 4.72 9.94
N ILE A 316 -3.21 5.52 9.17
CA ILE A 316 -2.68 6.34 8.09
C ILE A 316 -3.23 7.74 8.27
N VAL A 317 -2.36 8.75 8.29
CA VAL A 317 -2.75 10.15 8.24
C VAL A 317 -2.44 10.69 6.87
N ASN A 318 -3.40 11.37 6.26
CA ASN A 318 -3.29 11.83 4.88
C ASN A 318 -4.04 13.14 4.66
N PHE A 319 -3.83 13.71 3.50
CA PHE A 319 -4.67 14.82 3.03
C PHE A 319 -4.88 14.73 1.52
N LYS A 320 -6.00 15.31 1.06
CA LYS A 320 -6.40 15.29 -0.35
C LYS A 320 -5.29 15.89 -1.21
N ASN A 321 -4.85 15.16 -2.23
CA ASN A 321 -4.02 15.68 -3.31
C ASN A 321 -4.94 16.41 -4.30
N ASP A 322 -4.98 17.74 -4.24
CA ASP A 322 -5.93 18.54 -5.03
C ASP A 322 -5.70 18.37 -6.53
N LYS A 323 -4.45 18.31 -6.98
CA LYS A 323 -4.12 18.14 -8.40
C LYS A 323 -4.56 16.79 -8.94
N ALA A 324 -4.25 15.73 -8.23
CA ALA A 324 -4.61 14.37 -8.63
C ALA A 324 -6.10 14.10 -8.45
N SER A 325 -6.73 14.60 -7.38
CA SER A 325 -8.18 14.49 -7.20
C SER A 325 -8.97 15.26 -8.27
N HIS A 326 -8.44 16.39 -8.76
CA HIS A 326 -9.06 17.07 -9.90
C HIS A 326 -9.07 16.18 -11.14
N ARG A 327 -8.04 15.37 -11.36
CA ARG A 327 -7.97 14.38 -12.47
C ARG A 327 -9.13 13.38 -12.40
N THR A 328 -9.37 12.79 -11.23
CA THR A 328 -10.46 11.83 -11.02
C THR A 328 -11.84 12.50 -11.06
N GLU A 329 -11.99 13.73 -10.57
CA GLU A 329 -13.22 14.53 -10.65
C GLU A 329 -13.61 14.82 -12.10
N VAL A 330 -12.65 15.22 -12.95
CA VAL A 330 -12.87 15.49 -14.39
C VAL A 330 -13.28 14.20 -15.10
N LEU A 331 -12.62 13.09 -14.85
CA LEU A 331 -12.99 11.78 -15.43
C LEU A 331 -14.40 11.36 -15.01
N SER A 332 -14.72 11.49 -13.73
CA SER A 332 -16.05 11.13 -13.20
C SER A 332 -17.17 12.01 -13.76
N ALA A 333 -16.91 13.30 -13.98
CA ALA A 333 -17.90 14.20 -14.59
C ALA A 333 -18.25 13.80 -16.03
N ASP A 334 -17.30 13.25 -16.77
CA ASP A 334 -17.48 12.77 -18.15
C ASP A 334 -17.80 11.26 -18.25
N ALA A 335 -18.06 10.56 -17.13
CA ALA A 335 -18.25 9.11 -17.10
C ALA A 335 -19.29 8.60 -18.11
N GLN A 336 -20.40 9.33 -18.29
CA GLN A 336 -21.42 8.97 -19.28
C GLN A 336 -20.93 9.11 -20.73
N TRP A 337 -20.04 10.09 -20.99
CA TRP A 337 -19.43 10.24 -22.31
C TRP A 337 -18.57 9.01 -22.64
N PHE A 338 -17.72 8.60 -21.71
CA PHE A 338 -16.85 7.43 -21.86
C PHE A 338 -17.67 6.15 -22.07
N GLU A 339 -18.74 5.93 -21.29
CA GLU A 339 -19.62 4.78 -21.47
C GLU A 339 -20.27 4.76 -22.86
N ASN A 340 -20.77 5.91 -23.33
CA ASN A 340 -21.46 6.02 -24.60
C ASN A 340 -20.55 5.83 -25.83
N HIS A 341 -19.24 6.11 -25.68
CA HIS A 341 -18.25 5.97 -26.76
C HIS A 341 -17.40 4.70 -26.63
N SER A 342 -17.65 3.87 -25.61
CA SER A 342 -16.91 2.62 -25.44
C SER A 342 -17.12 1.66 -26.61
N PRO A 343 -16.11 0.84 -26.99
CA PRO A 343 -16.18 -0.07 -28.15
C PRO A 343 -17.00 -1.32 -27.85
N ILE A 344 -17.88 -1.28 -26.84
CA ILE A 344 -18.79 -2.39 -26.52
C ILE A 344 -20.13 -2.27 -27.22
N ASP A 345 -20.83 -3.39 -27.41
CA ASP A 345 -22.16 -3.39 -27.95
C ASP A 345 -23.11 -2.48 -27.15
N PRO A 346 -23.87 -1.58 -27.79
CA PRO A 346 -24.78 -0.65 -27.09
C PRO A 346 -25.76 -1.31 -26.11
N ARG A 347 -26.12 -2.58 -26.34
CA ARG A 347 -27.00 -3.36 -25.44
C ARG A 347 -26.37 -3.57 -24.04
N PHE A 348 -25.07 -3.58 -23.98
CA PHE A 348 -24.30 -3.82 -22.74
C PHE A 348 -23.86 -2.54 -22.04
N ARG A 349 -24.09 -1.36 -22.63
CA ARG A 349 -23.80 -0.06 -22.03
C ARG A 349 -24.80 0.27 -20.92
N LYS A 350 -24.32 0.93 -19.87
CA LYS A 350 -25.19 1.49 -18.83
C LYS A 350 -25.95 2.71 -19.38
N PRO A 351 -27.26 2.78 -19.21
CA PRO A 351 -28.03 3.95 -19.62
C PRO A 351 -27.70 5.19 -18.79
N VAL A 352 -27.32 5.00 -17.53
CA VAL A 352 -26.87 6.06 -16.61
C VAL A 352 -25.67 5.55 -15.84
N VAL A 353 -24.55 6.24 -15.98
CA VAL A 353 -23.33 5.99 -15.21
C VAL A 353 -23.25 7.01 -14.09
N LYS A 354 -23.14 6.54 -12.85
CA LYS A 354 -22.69 7.38 -11.73
C LYS A 354 -21.19 7.20 -11.63
N GLY A 355 -20.43 8.27 -11.86
CA GLY A 355 -18.99 8.23 -11.67
C GLY A 355 -18.64 7.90 -10.23
N VAL A 356 -17.66 7.02 -10.04
CA VAL A 356 -17.07 6.77 -8.72
C VAL A 356 -15.94 7.78 -8.55
N SER A 357 -15.99 8.63 -7.53
CA SER A 357 -14.86 9.48 -7.21
C SER A 357 -13.87 8.70 -6.36
N ALA A 358 -12.82 8.19 -6.98
CA ALA A 358 -11.64 7.78 -6.22
C ALA A 358 -10.94 9.03 -5.70
N LYS A 359 -10.59 9.06 -4.40
CA LYS A 359 -9.78 10.14 -3.83
C LYS A 359 -8.32 9.78 -3.99
N VAL A 360 -7.54 10.70 -4.56
CA VAL A 360 -6.08 10.60 -4.54
C VAL A 360 -5.57 11.41 -3.35
N ILE A 361 -4.73 10.77 -2.55
CA ILE A 361 -4.23 11.34 -1.30
C ILE A 361 -2.71 11.41 -1.27
N THR A 362 -2.22 12.31 -0.43
CA THR A 362 -0.82 12.38 0.02
C THR A 362 -0.76 11.81 1.43
N ALA A 363 -0.09 10.67 1.63
CA ALA A 363 0.18 10.13 2.95
C ALA A 363 1.16 11.04 3.70
N ALA A 364 0.78 11.45 4.92
CA ALA A 364 1.65 12.17 5.83
C ALA A 364 2.38 11.23 6.78
N ILE A 365 1.72 10.19 7.29
CA ILE A 365 2.30 9.16 8.15
C ILE A 365 1.66 7.80 7.89
N LEU A 366 2.46 6.75 8.04
CA LEU A 366 2.08 5.35 7.97
C LEU A 366 2.41 4.69 9.32
N ALA A 367 1.50 3.87 9.85
CA ALA A 367 1.72 3.21 11.14
C ALA A 367 0.96 1.87 11.24
N GLY A 368 1.38 1.02 12.18
CA GLY A 368 0.80 -0.30 12.39
C GLY A 368 0.98 -1.22 11.20
N ASP A 369 -0.06 -1.86 10.72
CA ASP A 369 -0.02 -2.80 9.59
C ASP A 369 0.38 -2.14 8.26
N SER A 370 0.16 -0.83 8.13
CA SER A 370 0.59 -0.04 6.96
C SER A 370 2.06 0.42 7.01
N TYR A 371 2.87 -0.06 7.96
CA TYR A 371 4.26 0.39 8.13
C TYR A 371 5.18 -0.75 8.61
N PRO A 372 6.40 -0.88 8.07
CA PRO A 372 7.06 -0.13 6.99
C PRO A 372 6.58 -0.48 5.57
N ALA A 373 6.08 -1.72 5.35
CA ALA A 373 5.41 -2.08 4.10
C ALA A 373 4.03 -1.41 4.07
N THR A 374 3.68 -0.77 2.94
CA THR A 374 2.43 -0.01 2.84
C THR A 374 1.64 -0.37 1.59
N PRO A 375 0.29 -0.36 1.65
CA PRO A 375 -0.54 -0.45 0.46
C PRO A 375 -0.41 0.81 -0.40
N ILE A 376 -0.65 0.67 -1.69
CA ILE A 376 -0.73 1.81 -2.63
C ILE A 376 -2.16 2.34 -2.77
N GLY A 377 -3.14 1.59 -2.28
CA GLY A 377 -4.55 1.95 -2.26
C GLY A 377 -5.28 1.32 -1.08
N ILE A 378 -6.41 1.92 -0.69
CA ILE A 378 -7.22 1.49 0.44
C ILE A 378 -8.70 1.62 0.06
N ASN A 379 -9.51 0.64 0.44
CA ASN A 379 -10.95 0.68 0.27
C ASN A 379 -11.66 0.27 1.57
N LEU A 380 -12.13 1.24 2.34
CA LEU A 380 -12.72 1.06 3.66
C LEU A 380 -14.11 1.74 3.76
N PRO A 381 -14.97 1.33 4.72
CA PRO A 381 -14.79 0.28 5.74
C PRO A 381 -14.92 -1.14 5.18
N ASN A 382 -14.45 -2.15 5.95
CA ASN A 382 -14.52 -3.56 5.56
C ASN A 382 -15.88 -4.22 5.82
N ALA A 383 -16.74 -3.62 6.66
CA ALA A 383 -18.07 -4.16 6.97
C ALA A 383 -19.01 -4.08 5.76
N ASP A 384 -19.44 -5.23 5.23
CA ASP A 384 -20.25 -5.32 4.00
C ASP A 384 -21.57 -4.55 4.09
N TRP A 385 -22.26 -4.61 5.24
CA TRP A 385 -23.52 -3.91 5.41
C TRP A 385 -23.34 -2.38 5.40
N ILE A 386 -22.22 -1.86 5.95
CA ILE A 386 -21.90 -0.43 5.90
C ILE A 386 -21.62 -0.03 4.45
N ARG A 387 -20.81 -0.81 3.73
CA ARG A 387 -20.54 -0.57 2.31
C ARG A 387 -21.82 -0.54 1.47
N ALA A 388 -22.74 -1.45 1.74
CA ALA A 388 -24.01 -1.53 1.02
C ALA A 388 -24.94 -0.33 1.32
N ALA A 389 -25.00 0.13 2.58
CA ALA A 389 -25.93 1.18 3.03
C ALA A 389 -25.33 2.59 2.91
N HIS A 390 -24.06 2.77 3.20
CA HIS A 390 -23.35 4.07 3.31
C HIS A 390 -22.24 4.27 2.27
N GLY A 391 -21.86 3.22 1.53
CA GLY A 391 -20.75 3.27 0.59
C GLY A 391 -19.38 3.02 1.23
N SER A 392 -18.33 3.31 0.47
CA SER A 392 -16.94 3.18 0.90
C SER A 392 -16.10 4.31 0.34
N LYS A 393 -14.99 4.63 1.00
CA LYS A 393 -13.94 5.48 0.44
C LYS A 393 -12.88 4.57 -0.19
N SER A 394 -12.67 4.75 -1.51
CA SER A 394 -11.52 4.23 -2.23
C SER A 394 -10.50 5.34 -2.38
N VAL A 395 -9.26 5.11 -1.97
CA VAL A 395 -8.19 6.10 -2.04
C VAL A 395 -6.93 5.49 -2.62
N THR A 396 -6.25 6.24 -3.48
CA THR A 396 -4.92 5.91 -4.00
C THR A 396 -3.89 6.82 -3.34
N ILE A 397 -2.74 6.27 -2.94
CA ILE A 397 -1.68 6.99 -2.21
C ILE A 397 -0.58 7.39 -3.19
N GLU A 398 -0.73 8.53 -3.87
CA GLU A 398 0.12 8.93 -5.00
C GLU A 398 1.58 9.17 -4.61
N ASN A 399 1.87 9.78 -3.47
CA ASN A 399 3.25 10.03 -3.06
C ASN A 399 4.02 8.75 -2.69
N ILE A 400 3.33 7.66 -2.39
CA ILE A 400 3.93 6.34 -2.21
C ILE A 400 4.25 5.71 -3.57
N THR A 401 3.33 5.79 -4.53
CA THR A 401 3.60 5.32 -5.90
C THR A 401 4.70 6.14 -6.57
N GLU A 402 4.73 7.47 -6.36
CA GLU A 402 5.83 8.34 -6.80
C GLU A 402 7.18 7.90 -6.21
N ALA A 403 7.23 7.58 -4.92
CA ALA A 403 8.47 7.14 -4.29
C ALA A 403 8.96 5.79 -4.83
N TYR A 404 8.06 4.88 -5.19
CA TYR A 404 8.41 3.63 -5.87
C TYR A 404 8.97 3.87 -7.27
N ASP A 405 8.35 4.77 -8.03
CA ASP A 405 8.78 5.14 -9.38
C ASP A 405 10.18 5.77 -9.35
N GLU A 406 10.36 6.81 -8.57
CA GLU A 406 11.63 7.53 -8.40
C GLU A 406 12.78 6.62 -7.92
N ALA A 407 12.51 5.71 -6.99
CA ALA A 407 13.51 4.74 -6.52
C ALA A 407 13.83 3.66 -7.57
N SER A 408 13.03 3.54 -8.61
CA SER A 408 13.24 2.58 -9.68
C SER A 408 14.14 3.14 -10.80
N HIS A 409 14.30 4.45 -10.88
CA HIS A 409 15.15 5.08 -11.86
C HIS A 409 16.61 4.67 -11.67
N GLY A 410 17.27 4.26 -12.76
CA GLY A 410 18.69 3.87 -12.75
C GLY A 410 19.01 2.55 -12.04
N ASN A 411 18.00 1.72 -11.73
CA ASN A 411 18.21 0.39 -11.15
C ASN A 411 18.63 -0.68 -12.15
N GLY A 412 18.80 -0.31 -13.43
CA GLY A 412 19.18 -1.21 -14.52
C GLY A 412 18.03 -2.00 -15.16
N PHE A 413 16.79 -1.87 -14.63
CA PHE A 413 15.66 -2.63 -15.15
C PHE A 413 15.30 -2.22 -16.58
N ASN A 414 15.22 -0.91 -16.85
CA ASN A 414 14.89 -0.41 -18.17
C ASN A 414 15.99 -0.73 -19.19
N GLU A 415 17.27 -0.63 -18.78
CA GLU A 415 18.42 -1.02 -19.61
C GLU A 415 18.42 -2.50 -19.96
N GLU A 416 17.95 -3.34 -19.03
CA GLU A 416 17.91 -4.79 -19.23
C GLU A 416 16.72 -5.25 -20.06
N PHE A 417 15.52 -4.70 -19.86
CA PHE A 417 14.28 -5.24 -20.43
C PHE A 417 13.65 -4.39 -21.54
N VAL A 418 13.99 -3.10 -21.66
CA VAL A 418 13.44 -2.20 -22.67
C VAL A 418 14.32 -2.20 -23.91
N ILE A 419 13.69 -2.35 -25.08
CA ILE A 419 14.35 -2.67 -26.34
C ILE A 419 15.39 -1.64 -26.81
N ASP A 420 15.13 -0.34 -26.61
CA ASP A 420 16.00 0.73 -27.12
C ASP A 420 15.91 2.03 -26.29
N ASP A 421 16.87 2.94 -26.54
CA ASP A 421 16.96 4.23 -25.84
C ASP A 421 15.72 5.11 -26.06
N ALA A 422 15.17 5.13 -27.29
CA ALA A 422 14.01 5.96 -27.57
C ALA A 422 12.77 5.52 -26.76
N THR A 423 12.61 4.22 -26.57
CA THR A 423 11.55 3.67 -25.71
C THR A 423 11.83 3.98 -24.24
N ARG A 424 13.10 3.90 -23.78
CA ARG A 424 13.47 4.30 -22.42
C ARG A 424 13.16 5.78 -22.14
N GLU A 425 13.53 6.68 -23.05
CA GLU A 425 13.22 8.11 -22.95
C GLU A 425 11.71 8.38 -22.91
N LEU A 426 10.92 7.61 -23.67
CA LEU A 426 9.46 7.69 -23.67
C LEU A 426 8.89 7.29 -22.29
N LEU A 427 9.39 6.19 -21.71
CA LEU A 427 9.01 5.72 -20.38
C LEU A 427 9.38 6.76 -19.30
N ASP A 428 10.63 7.21 -19.26
CA ASP A 428 11.11 8.18 -18.29
C ASP A 428 10.28 9.47 -18.29
N LYS A 429 9.80 9.87 -19.46
CA LYS A 429 9.04 11.12 -19.60
C LYS A 429 7.56 11.01 -19.28
N TYR A 430 6.92 9.90 -19.61
CA TYR A 430 5.46 9.84 -19.61
C TYR A 430 4.88 8.71 -18.76
N LEU A 431 5.68 7.71 -18.35
CA LEU A 431 5.12 6.53 -17.68
C LEU A 431 4.37 6.91 -16.41
N PHE A 432 4.95 7.74 -15.55
CA PHE A 432 4.34 8.11 -14.28
C PHE A 432 2.92 8.71 -14.44
N ILE A 433 2.75 9.67 -15.37
CA ILE A 433 1.42 10.27 -15.58
C ILE A 433 0.46 9.32 -16.28
N THR A 434 0.93 8.48 -17.20
CA THR A 434 0.07 7.55 -17.93
C THR A 434 -0.34 6.33 -17.10
N ASP A 435 0.52 5.85 -16.22
CA ASP A 435 0.22 4.80 -15.23
C ASP A 435 -0.84 5.28 -14.20
N ASN A 436 -0.67 6.51 -13.70
CA ASN A 436 -1.68 7.13 -12.84
C ASN A 436 -3.03 7.32 -13.54
N LEU A 437 -3.04 7.77 -14.81
CA LEU A 437 -4.26 7.89 -15.58
C LEU A 437 -4.89 6.53 -15.92
N HIS A 438 -4.08 5.51 -16.17
CA HIS A 438 -4.56 4.14 -16.32
C HIS A 438 -5.31 3.70 -15.06
N THR A 439 -4.68 3.87 -13.89
CA THR A 439 -5.30 3.56 -12.60
C THR A 439 -6.60 4.34 -12.38
N ASP A 440 -6.60 5.66 -12.64
CA ASP A 440 -7.80 6.48 -12.48
C ASP A 440 -8.94 6.06 -13.44
N LEU A 441 -8.63 5.75 -14.69
CA LEU A 441 -9.60 5.24 -15.67
C LEU A 441 -10.13 3.85 -15.30
N HIS A 442 -9.27 2.97 -14.81
CA HIS A 442 -9.60 1.64 -14.31
C HIS A 442 -10.61 1.70 -13.16
N GLU A 443 -10.25 2.47 -12.10
CA GLU A 443 -11.04 2.56 -10.87
C GLU A 443 -12.32 3.39 -11.05
N CYS A 444 -12.21 4.60 -11.62
CA CYS A 444 -13.34 5.52 -11.70
C CYS A 444 -14.35 5.11 -12.77
N LEU A 445 -13.91 4.56 -13.87
CA LEU A 445 -14.72 4.30 -15.04
C LEU A 445 -14.78 2.82 -15.41
N GLY A 446 -13.65 2.13 -15.40
CA GLY A 446 -13.54 0.73 -15.80
C GLY A 446 -14.51 -0.14 -15.02
N HIS A 447 -14.36 -0.25 -13.71
CA HIS A 447 -15.29 -1.01 -12.86
C HIS A 447 -16.74 -0.48 -12.93
N GLY A 448 -16.89 0.82 -13.15
CA GLY A 448 -18.20 1.47 -13.27
C GLY A 448 -18.94 1.19 -14.58
N SER A 449 -18.27 0.72 -15.64
CA SER A 449 -18.83 0.59 -17.00
C SER A 449 -19.60 -0.69 -17.22
N GLY A 450 -20.39 -0.72 -18.30
CA GLY A 450 -21.11 -1.91 -18.75
C GLY A 450 -22.21 -2.40 -17.79
N ARG A 451 -23.06 -3.29 -18.25
CA ARG A 451 -24.13 -3.89 -17.46
C ARG A 451 -24.35 -5.36 -17.80
N LEU A 452 -24.92 -6.11 -16.86
CA LEU A 452 -25.48 -7.43 -17.12
C LEU A 452 -26.81 -7.31 -17.84
N LEU A 453 -27.15 -8.30 -18.67
CA LEU A 453 -28.51 -8.44 -19.21
C LEU A 453 -29.46 -8.92 -18.08
N PRO A 454 -30.77 -8.60 -18.21
CA PRO A 454 -31.77 -9.06 -17.25
C PRO A 454 -31.72 -10.57 -17.06
N GLY A 455 -31.69 -11.04 -15.80
CA GLY A 455 -31.72 -12.46 -15.44
C GLY A 455 -30.36 -13.16 -15.46
N VAL A 456 -29.27 -12.46 -15.76
CA VAL A 456 -27.91 -13.00 -15.67
C VAL A 456 -27.44 -12.96 -14.22
N ASP A 457 -26.96 -14.10 -13.71
CA ASP A 457 -26.37 -14.20 -12.38
C ASP A 457 -25.04 -13.39 -12.34
N PRO A 458 -24.87 -12.43 -11.41
CA PRO A 458 -23.62 -11.70 -11.23
C PRO A 458 -22.39 -12.59 -10.99
N ASN A 459 -22.60 -13.77 -10.40
CA ASN A 459 -21.56 -14.75 -10.10
C ASN A 459 -21.39 -15.82 -11.17
N ALA A 460 -21.97 -15.64 -12.36
CA ALA A 460 -21.92 -16.64 -13.43
C ALA A 460 -20.50 -17.04 -13.83
N MET A 461 -19.51 -16.15 -13.67
CA MET A 461 -18.10 -16.41 -14.03
C MET A 461 -17.34 -17.24 -12.98
N LYS A 462 -17.93 -17.53 -11.82
CA LYS A 462 -17.34 -18.38 -10.76
C LYS A 462 -15.89 -17.97 -10.44
N ALA A 463 -14.96 -18.94 -10.43
CA ALA A 463 -13.55 -18.72 -10.13
C ALA A 463 -12.80 -17.78 -11.11
N HIS A 464 -13.35 -17.54 -12.30
CA HIS A 464 -12.77 -16.62 -13.29
C HIS A 464 -13.30 -15.18 -13.16
N GLY A 465 -14.24 -14.94 -12.25
CA GLY A 465 -14.94 -13.64 -12.12
C GLY A 465 -14.00 -12.47 -11.89
N SER A 466 -13.09 -12.59 -10.95
CA SER A 466 -12.11 -11.53 -10.66
C SER A 466 -11.18 -11.28 -11.84
N THR A 467 -10.60 -12.34 -12.44
CA THR A 467 -9.75 -12.19 -13.63
C THR A 467 -10.47 -11.48 -14.78
N LEU A 468 -11.74 -11.85 -15.05
CA LEU A 468 -12.52 -11.24 -16.12
C LEU A 468 -12.83 -9.77 -15.83
N GLU A 469 -13.17 -9.43 -14.59
CA GLU A 469 -13.47 -8.06 -14.18
C GLU A 469 -12.25 -7.15 -14.28
N GLU A 470 -11.09 -7.60 -13.76
CA GLU A 470 -9.85 -6.86 -13.88
C GLU A 470 -9.41 -6.68 -15.33
N THR A 471 -9.59 -7.73 -16.17
CA THR A 471 -9.33 -7.63 -17.61
C THR A 471 -10.22 -6.57 -18.27
N ARG A 472 -11.48 -6.48 -17.86
CA ARG A 472 -12.44 -5.52 -18.38
C ARG A 472 -12.09 -4.08 -17.99
N ALA A 473 -11.73 -3.86 -16.74
CA ALA A 473 -11.37 -2.54 -16.23
C ALA A 473 -10.07 -2.03 -16.85
N ASP A 474 -9.03 -2.88 -16.92
CA ASP A 474 -7.75 -2.54 -17.57
C ASP A 474 -7.93 -2.25 -19.07
N LEU A 475 -8.70 -3.06 -19.80
CA LEU A 475 -8.97 -2.80 -21.21
C LEU A 475 -9.73 -1.51 -21.46
N PHE A 476 -10.66 -1.16 -20.56
CA PHE A 476 -11.37 0.12 -20.63
C PHE A 476 -10.36 1.27 -20.48
N ALA A 477 -9.49 1.20 -19.48
CA ALA A 477 -8.45 2.19 -19.24
C ALA A 477 -7.49 2.29 -20.43
N LEU A 478 -6.91 1.18 -20.88
CA LEU A 478 -5.98 1.15 -22.01
C LEU A 478 -6.63 1.71 -23.28
N TYR A 479 -7.87 1.35 -23.60
CA TYR A 479 -8.56 1.85 -24.79
C TYR A 479 -8.70 3.38 -24.78
N TYR A 480 -9.03 3.97 -23.61
CA TYR A 480 -9.22 5.40 -23.47
C TYR A 480 -7.96 6.20 -23.23
N LEU A 481 -6.89 5.59 -22.76
CA LEU A 481 -5.61 6.28 -22.53
C LEU A 481 -5.04 6.92 -23.82
N ALA A 482 -5.34 6.31 -24.98
CA ALA A 482 -4.98 6.84 -26.30
C ALA A 482 -6.07 7.73 -26.93
N ASP A 483 -7.14 8.06 -26.19
CA ASP A 483 -8.23 8.85 -26.75
C ASP A 483 -7.95 10.36 -26.69
N PRO A 484 -8.21 11.11 -27.78
CA PRO A 484 -8.07 12.56 -27.80
C PRO A 484 -8.87 13.29 -26.70
N LYS A 485 -9.89 12.65 -26.14
CA LYS A 485 -10.69 13.18 -25.04
C LYS A 485 -9.84 13.56 -23.82
N LEU A 486 -8.79 12.80 -23.52
CA LEU A 486 -7.89 13.12 -22.39
C LEU A 486 -7.10 14.41 -22.62
N ILE A 487 -6.74 14.72 -23.87
CA ILE A 487 -6.13 16.02 -24.23
C ILE A 487 -7.17 17.15 -24.11
N GLU A 488 -8.42 16.93 -24.63
CA GLU A 488 -9.52 17.88 -24.52
C GLU A 488 -9.81 18.24 -23.05
N LEU A 489 -9.78 17.24 -22.16
CA LEU A 489 -9.99 17.40 -20.72
C LEU A 489 -8.77 17.99 -19.98
N GLY A 490 -7.65 18.21 -20.68
CA GLY A 490 -6.43 18.74 -20.08
C GLY A 490 -5.70 17.76 -19.14
N LEU A 491 -5.98 16.46 -19.25
CA LEU A 491 -5.38 15.41 -18.43
C LEU A 491 -4.06 14.88 -18.98
N LEU A 492 -3.84 15.03 -20.31
CA LEU A 492 -2.57 14.81 -21.00
C LEU A 492 -2.23 16.03 -21.84
N ASP A 493 -0.96 16.31 -22.01
CA ASP A 493 -0.43 17.39 -22.84
C ASP A 493 0.16 16.91 -24.16
N ASN A 494 0.40 15.59 -24.30
CA ASN A 494 1.00 15.00 -25.47
C ASN A 494 0.16 13.79 -25.97
N PRO A 495 -0.33 13.81 -27.23
CA PRO A 495 -1.14 12.74 -27.78
C PRO A 495 -0.39 11.41 -27.98
N GLU A 496 0.94 11.39 -27.87
CA GLU A 496 1.76 10.18 -27.97
C GLU A 496 2.16 9.59 -26.60
N ALA A 497 1.80 10.26 -25.50
CA ALA A 497 2.17 9.85 -24.13
C ALA A 497 1.68 8.44 -23.78
N TYR A 498 0.48 8.05 -24.25
CA TYR A 498 -0.10 6.73 -24.01
C TYR A 498 0.79 5.55 -24.42
N LYS A 499 1.74 5.77 -25.34
CA LYS A 499 2.66 4.73 -25.81
C LYS A 499 3.55 4.21 -24.67
N ALA A 500 3.84 5.04 -23.70
CA ALA A 500 4.64 4.65 -22.52
C ALA A 500 3.92 3.54 -21.73
N GLU A 501 2.66 3.77 -21.39
CA GLU A 501 1.87 2.78 -20.66
C GLU A 501 1.59 1.54 -21.49
N TYR A 502 1.26 1.68 -22.76
CA TYR A 502 1.05 0.52 -23.65
C TYR A 502 2.29 -0.38 -23.70
N TYR A 503 3.47 0.22 -23.85
CA TYR A 503 4.71 -0.55 -23.86
C TYR A 503 4.96 -1.24 -22.53
N LYS A 504 4.85 -0.50 -21.43
CA LYS A 504 5.05 -1.02 -20.08
C LYS A 504 4.05 -2.13 -19.74
N TYR A 505 2.80 -1.94 -20.09
CA TYR A 505 1.73 -2.91 -19.84
C TYR A 505 1.97 -4.23 -20.59
N ILE A 506 2.28 -4.17 -21.87
CA ILE A 506 2.58 -5.36 -22.69
C ILE A 506 3.86 -6.05 -22.20
N LEU A 507 4.93 -5.29 -21.92
CA LEU A 507 6.18 -5.85 -21.37
C LEU A 507 5.91 -6.57 -20.04
N ASN A 508 5.16 -5.97 -19.14
CA ASN A 508 4.83 -6.56 -17.85
C ASN A 508 3.95 -7.80 -18.01
N GLY A 509 2.86 -7.70 -18.75
CA GLY A 509 1.90 -8.80 -18.94
C GLY A 509 2.50 -10.01 -19.64
N TYR A 510 3.41 -9.79 -20.59
CA TYR A 510 4.02 -10.87 -21.36
C TYR A 510 5.29 -11.46 -20.71
N MET A 511 6.11 -10.63 -20.03
CA MET A 511 7.45 -11.03 -19.57
C MET A 511 7.71 -10.72 -18.10
N THR A 512 7.77 -9.45 -17.73
CA THR A 512 8.48 -9.07 -16.49
C THR A 512 7.76 -9.44 -15.21
N GLN A 513 6.43 -9.60 -15.22
CA GLN A 513 5.70 -10.13 -14.06
C GLN A 513 6.06 -11.59 -13.72
N LEU A 514 6.63 -12.36 -14.68
CA LEU A 514 7.01 -13.76 -14.47
C LEU A 514 8.07 -13.93 -13.38
N VAL A 515 8.81 -12.88 -13.03
CA VAL A 515 9.75 -12.88 -11.90
C VAL A 515 9.09 -13.27 -10.56
N ARG A 516 7.77 -13.08 -10.43
CA ARG A 516 7.00 -13.39 -9.22
C ARG A 516 6.49 -14.83 -9.18
N ILE A 517 6.68 -15.60 -10.23
CA ILE A 517 6.19 -16.97 -10.34
C ILE A 517 7.34 -17.94 -10.03
N GLU A 518 7.06 -18.94 -9.21
CA GLU A 518 8.01 -20.03 -8.97
C GLU A 518 8.18 -20.90 -10.22
N PRO A 519 9.39 -21.39 -10.51
CA PRO A 519 9.64 -22.27 -11.64
C PRO A 519 8.71 -23.49 -11.66
N GLY A 520 8.02 -23.68 -12.80
CA GLY A 520 7.09 -24.81 -13.00
C GLY A 520 5.67 -24.59 -12.46
N LYS A 521 5.38 -23.40 -11.92
CA LYS A 521 4.03 -23.02 -11.48
C LYS A 521 3.28 -22.24 -12.58
N ASP A 522 1.97 -22.33 -12.55
CA ASP A 522 1.05 -21.53 -13.34
C ASP A 522 0.76 -20.18 -12.64
N ILE A 523 0.17 -19.23 -13.37
CA ILE A 523 -0.28 -17.95 -12.79
C ILE A 523 -1.61 -18.17 -12.09
N GLU A 524 -1.72 -17.80 -10.82
CA GLU A 524 -2.91 -17.97 -9.99
C GLU A 524 -3.59 -16.62 -9.69
N GLU A 525 -2.82 -15.56 -9.44
CA GLU A 525 -3.30 -14.26 -9.01
C GLU A 525 -4.05 -13.51 -10.14
N ALA A 526 -5.21 -12.90 -9.82
CA ALA A 526 -6.14 -12.35 -10.79
C ALA A 526 -5.55 -11.22 -11.64
N HIS A 527 -4.81 -10.28 -11.03
CA HIS A 527 -4.18 -9.17 -11.77
C HIS A 527 -2.99 -9.61 -12.63
N MET A 528 -2.31 -10.69 -12.26
CA MET A 528 -1.28 -11.27 -13.13
C MET A 528 -1.92 -12.01 -14.31
N ARG A 529 -3.05 -12.70 -14.08
CA ARG A 529 -3.84 -13.36 -15.13
C ARG A 529 -4.40 -12.35 -16.12
N ASN A 530 -4.97 -11.24 -15.66
CA ASN A 530 -5.55 -10.24 -16.56
C ASN A 530 -4.49 -9.62 -17.47
N ARG A 531 -3.34 -9.22 -16.91
CA ARG A 531 -2.23 -8.62 -17.67
C ARG A 531 -1.70 -9.59 -18.74
N LYS A 532 -1.52 -10.86 -18.33
CA LYS A 532 -1.07 -11.89 -19.28
C LYS A 532 -2.11 -12.11 -20.37
N LEU A 533 -3.41 -12.22 -20.02
CA LEU A 533 -4.48 -12.42 -20.97
C LEU A 533 -4.48 -11.33 -22.04
N ILE A 534 -4.43 -10.07 -21.62
CA ILE A 534 -4.43 -8.92 -22.54
C ILE A 534 -3.19 -8.96 -23.46
N ALA A 535 -2.00 -9.12 -22.86
CA ALA A 535 -0.75 -9.08 -23.62
C ALA A 535 -0.65 -10.23 -24.62
N GLU A 536 -0.96 -11.46 -24.21
CA GLU A 536 -0.86 -12.64 -25.08
C GLU A 536 -1.96 -12.68 -26.14
N TRP A 537 -3.19 -12.30 -25.78
CA TRP A 537 -4.28 -12.21 -26.75
C TRP A 537 -3.97 -11.18 -27.84
N CYS A 538 -3.48 -10.00 -27.46
CA CYS A 538 -3.11 -8.96 -28.44
C CYS A 538 -1.90 -9.39 -29.30
N TYR A 539 -0.92 -10.09 -28.71
CA TYR A 539 0.19 -10.66 -29.48
C TYR A 539 -0.30 -11.65 -30.54
N GLU A 540 -1.13 -12.63 -30.17
CA GLU A 540 -1.61 -13.66 -31.10
C GLU A 540 -2.57 -13.09 -32.17
N HIS A 541 -3.49 -12.19 -31.80
CA HIS A 541 -4.45 -11.60 -32.72
C HIS A 541 -3.84 -10.50 -33.64
N GLY A 542 -2.80 -9.81 -33.16
CA GLY A 542 -2.05 -8.85 -33.95
C GLY A 542 -0.91 -9.45 -34.79
N LYS A 543 -0.67 -10.75 -34.69
CA LYS A 543 0.49 -11.42 -35.30
C LYS A 543 0.56 -11.32 -36.82
N ALA A 544 -0.58 -11.45 -37.51
CA ALA A 544 -0.65 -11.36 -38.99
C ALA A 544 -0.26 -9.95 -39.51
N GLU A 545 -0.47 -8.91 -38.66
CA GLU A 545 -0.20 -7.51 -38.96
C GLU A 545 1.13 -7.06 -38.31
N ASN A 546 1.83 -7.96 -37.60
CA ASN A 546 3.06 -7.70 -36.86
C ASN A 546 2.94 -6.52 -35.88
N VAL A 547 1.83 -6.46 -35.14
CA VAL A 547 1.54 -5.37 -34.17
C VAL A 547 2.51 -5.38 -33.03
N ILE A 548 2.73 -6.56 -32.42
CA ILE A 548 3.70 -6.83 -31.37
C ILE A 548 4.69 -7.88 -31.88
N GLU A 549 5.97 -7.65 -31.68
CA GLU A 549 7.03 -8.55 -32.10
C GLU A 549 7.91 -8.93 -30.92
N LEU A 550 8.25 -10.21 -30.80
CA LEU A 550 9.28 -10.71 -29.89
C LEU A 550 10.62 -10.72 -30.62
N VAL A 551 11.50 -9.77 -30.30
CA VAL A 551 12.80 -9.62 -30.95
C VAL A 551 13.89 -10.23 -30.09
N LYS A 552 14.78 -11.04 -30.70
CA LYS A 552 15.98 -11.54 -30.01
C LYS A 552 17.19 -10.69 -30.38
N ILE A 553 17.82 -10.07 -29.36
CA ILE A 553 19.05 -9.30 -29.48
C ILE A 553 20.05 -9.89 -28.48
N ASP A 554 21.19 -10.32 -28.94
CA ASP A 554 22.25 -10.95 -28.13
C ASP A 554 21.76 -12.08 -27.23
N GLY A 555 20.82 -12.88 -27.75
CA GLY A 555 20.21 -14.01 -27.04
C GLY A 555 19.11 -13.68 -26.06
N LYS A 556 18.83 -12.39 -25.82
CA LYS A 556 17.76 -11.88 -24.94
C LYS A 556 16.50 -11.55 -25.74
N THR A 557 15.36 -11.84 -25.18
CA THR A 557 14.04 -11.52 -25.75
C THR A 557 13.61 -10.12 -25.34
N PHE A 558 13.12 -9.34 -26.29
CA PHE A 558 12.55 -8.00 -26.10
C PHE A 558 11.19 -7.89 -26.73
N ILE A 559 10.33 -7.07 -26.15
CA ILE A 559 9.06 -6.64 -26.72
C ILE A 559 9.32 -5.45 -27.65
N LYS A 560 8.74 -5.49 -28.85
CA LYS A 560 8.66 -4.35 -29.77
C LYS A 560 7.24 -4.14 -30.20
N ILE A 561 6.70 -2.94 -30.04
CA ILE A 561 5.39 -2.56 -30.54
C ILE A 561 5.58 -1.80 -31.84
N ASN A 562 5.13 -2.38 -32.95
CA ASN A 562 5.28 -1.82 -34.30
C ASN A 562 4.09 -0.92 -34.68
N ASP A 563 2.89 -1.20 -34.17
CA ASP A 563 1.68 -0.41 -34.46
C ASP A 563 0.83 -0.18 -33.19
N TYR A 564 1.03 0.97 -32.56
CA TYR A 564 0.29 1.38 -31.36
C TYR A 564 -1.20 1.67 -31.64
N LYS A 565 -1.53 2.12 -32.85
CA LYS A 565 -2.94 2.41 -33.23
C LYS A 565 -3.71 1.11 -33.37
N ARG A 566 -3.12 0.13 -34.07
CA ARG A 566 -3.73 -1.18 -34.20
C ARG A 566 -3.82 -1.91 -32.85
N LEU A 567 -2.84 -1.72 -31.98
CA LEU A 567 -2.90 -2.25 -30.62
C LEU A 567 -4.09 -1.68 -29.83
N ARG A 568 -4.39 -0.37 -29.95
CA ARG A 568 -5.60 0.22 -29.37
C ARG A 568 -6.88 -0.44 -29.89
N GLU A 569 -6.95 -0.71 -31.20
CA GLU A 569 -8.10 -1.40 -31.79
C GLU A 569 -8.25 -2.81 -31.22
N LEU A 570 -7.15 -3.57 -31.06
CA LEU A 570 -7.16 -4.88 -30.43
C LEU A 570 -7.65 -4.83 -28.97
N PHE A 571 -7.27 -3.82 -28.19
CA PHE A 571 -7.83 -3.61 -26.85
C PHE A 571 -9.34 -3.40 -26.91
N GLY A 572 -9.84 -2.63 -27.88
CA GLY A 572 -11.26 -2.41 -28.08
C GLY A 572 -12.01 -3.68 -28.48
N GLU A 573 -11.46 -4.48 -29.38
CA GLU A 573 -12.02 -5.76 -29.81
C GLU A 573 -12.12 -6.74 -28.61
N LEU A 574 -11.06 -6.87 -27.82
CA LEU A 574 -11.05 -7.73 -26.63
C LEU A 574 -12.02 -7.20 -25.57
N LEU A 575 -12.08 -5.88 -25.32
CA LEU A 575 -13.05 -5.28 -24.41
C LEU A 575 -14.49 -5.60 -24.80
N GLY A 576 -14.81 -5.54 -26.10
CA GLY A 576 -16.13 -5.90 -26.63
C GLY A 576 -16.49 -7.34 -26.31
N GLU A 577 -15.57 -8.28 -26.50
CA GLU A 577 -15.79 -9.70 -26.20
C GLU A 577 -15.88 -9.97 -24.69
N ILE A 578 -14.98 -9.39 -23.87
CA ILE A 578 -15.02 -9.50 -22.40
C ILE A 578 -16.37 -8.98 -21.86
N GLN A 579 -16.83 -7.83 -22.35
CA GLN A 579 -18.11 -7.28 -21.93
C GLN A 579 -19.28 -8.16 -22.39
N ARG A 580 -19.24 -8.73 -23.59
CA ARG A 580 -20.23 -9.70 -24.04
C ARG A 580 -20.32 -10.89 -23.10
N ILE A 581 -19.18 -11.52 -22.82
CA ILE A 581 -19.08 -12.68 -21.93
C ILE A 581 -19.70 -12.34 -20.57
N LYS A 582 -19.29 -11.23 -19.96
CA LYS A 582 -19.81 -10.80 -18.66
C LYS A 582 -21.30 -10.52 -18.72
N SER A 583 -21.76 -9.74 -19.71
CA SER A 583 -23.15 -9.29 -19.84
C SER A 583 -24.14 -10.42 -20.09
N THR A 584 -23.71 -11.49 -20.71
CA THR A 584 -24.55 -12.67 -21.07
C THR A 584 -24.41 -13.82 -20.08
N GLY A 585 -23.43 -13.78 -19.17
CA GLY A 585 -23.15 -14.89 -18.26
C GLY A 585 -22.51 -16.10 -18.92
N ASP A 586 -21.77 -15.89 -20.03
CA ASP A 586 -21.17 -16.97 -20.84
C ASP A 586 -19.91 -17.55 -20.20
N TYR A 587 -20.13 -18.44 -19.22
CA TYR A 587 -19.03 -19.07 -18.46
C TYR A 587 -18.07 -19.87 -19.34
N ASP A 588 -18.59 -20.59 -20.35
CA ASP A 588 -17.76 -21.47 -21.20
C ASP A 588 -16.77 -20.64 -22.04
N ALA A 589 -17.23 -19.51 -22.59
CA ALA A 589 -16.34 -18.57 -23.28
C ALA A 589 -15.33 -17.93 -22.33
N CYS A 590 -15.74 -17.55 -21.12
CA CYS A 590 -14.86 -17.03 -20.09
C CYS A 590 -13.74 -18.02 -19.73
N SER A 591 -14.11 -19.26 -19.37
CA SER A 591 -13.18 -20.31 -18.99
C SER A 591 -12.18 -20.60 -20.13
N LYS A 592 -12.67 -20.72 -21.35
CA LYS A 592 -11.81 -20.93 -22.52
C LYS A 592 -10.81 -19.80 -22.72
N LEU A 593 -11.24 -18.56 -22.58
CA LEU A 593 -10.38 -17.38 -22.75
C LEU A 593 -9.29 -17.32 -21.66
N VAL A 594 -9.67 -17.49 -20.40
CA VAL A 594 -8.75 -17.46 -19.26
C VAL A 594 -7.75 -18.62 -19.33
N GLU A 595 -8.21 -19.84 -19.56
CA GLU A 595 -7.32 -21.00 -19.64
C GLU A 595 -6.36 -20.95 -20.83
N THR A 596 -6.78 -20.33 -21.94
CA THR A 596 -5.94 -20.20 -23.14
C THR A 596 -4.84 -19.14 -22.95
N TYR A 597 -5.16 -17.98 -22.39
CA TYR A 597 -4.29 -16.81 -22.45
C TYR A 597 -3.76 -16.32 -21.09
N ALA A 598 -4.35 -16.75 -19.94
CA ALA A 598 -4.05 -16.15 -18.66
C ALA A 598 -3.17 -17.02 -17.74
N VAL A 599 -3.20 -18.33 -17.88
CA VAL A 599 -2.75 -19.27 -16.84
C VAL A 599 -1.34 -19.79 -17.11
N LYS A 600 -1.08 -20.28 -18.33
CA LYS A 600 0.15 -21.02 -18.63
C LYS A 600 1.35 -20.11 -18.84
N VAL A 601 2.48 -20.51 -18.27
CA VAL A 601 3.76 -19.81 -18.40
C VAL A 601 4.64 -20.55 -19.42
N ASN A 602 5.28 -19.79 -20.33
CA ASN A 602 6.30 -20.35 -21.21
C ASN A 602 7.60 -20.62 -20.40
N PRO A 603 8.03 -21.88 -20.23
CA PRO A 603 9.14 -22.19 -19.33
C PRO A 603 10.50 -21.61 -19.77
N GLU A 604 10.73 -21.48 -21.09
CA GLU A 604 11.99 -20.93 -21.62
C GLU A 604 12.07 -19.44 -21.38
N LEU A 605 10.99 -18.71 -21.67
CA LEU A 605 10.89 -17.29 -21.40
C LEU A 605 10.95 -16.98 -19.90
N HIS A 606 10.26 -17.78 -19.09
CA HIS A 606 10.29 -17.66 -17.63
C HIS A 606 11.71 -17.76 -17.09
N LYS A 607 12.43 -18.81 -17.51
CA LYS A 607 13.83 -19.00 -17.11
C LYS A 607 14.70 -17.81 -17.55
N GLU A 608 14.54 -17.33 -18.78
CA GLU A 608 15.25 -16.17 -19.30
C GLU A 608 15.00 -14.94 -18.42
N VAL A 609 13.73 -14.66 -18.07
CA VAL A 609 13.36 -13.51 -17.24
C VAL A 609 13.97 -13.61 -15.85
N LEU A 610 13.91 -14.79 -15.20
CA LEU A 610 14.53 -15.01 -13.88
C LEU A 610 16.05 -14.81 -13.92
N ASP A 611 16.73 -15.38 -14.91
CA ASP A 611 18.17 -15.26 -15.06
C ASP A 611 18.58 -13.78 -15.26
N ARG A 612 17.86 -13.03 -16.09
CA ARG A 612 18.10 -11.60 -16.36
C ARG A 612 17.85 -10.74 -15.12
N TYR A 613 16.76 -11.00 -14.42
CA TYR A 613 16.40 -10.25 -13.22
C TYR A 613 17.40 -10.46 -12.07
N ALA A 614 17.90 -11.68 -11.91
CA ALA A 614 18.87 -12.01 -10.86
C ALA A 614 20.16 -11.16 -10.92
N HIS A 615 20.56 -10.71 -12.13
CA HIS A 615 21.75 -9.86 -12.31
C HIS A 615 21.53 -8.42 -11.89
N LEU A 616 20.29 -7.94 -11.82
CA LEU A 616 19.96 -6.55 -11.46
C LEU A 616 20.10 -6.28 -9.97
N ASN A 617 20.09 -7.35 -9.16
CA ASN A 617 20.13 -7.22 -7.71
C ASN A 617 19.06 -6.25 -7.17
N ILE A 618 17.86 -6.26 -7.73
CA ILE A 618 16.69 -5.48 -7.27
C ILE A 618 16.05 -6.21 -6.08
N ALA A 619 15.84 -5.50 -4.99
CA ALA A 619 15.16 -6.07 -3.83
C ALA A 619 13.68 -6.38 -4.16
N PRO A 620 13.21 -7.62 -3.90
CA PRO A 620 11.83 -7.99 -4.22
C PRO A 620 10.80 -7.28 -3.33
N TYR A 621 11.20 -6.84 -2.13
CA TYR A 621 10.33 -6.19 -1.16
C TYR A 621 10.84 -4.80 -0.83
N ARG A 622 9.89 -3.89 -0.63
CA ARG A 622 10.17 -2.49 -0.31
C ARG A 622 9.29 -2.03 0.84
N GLY A 623 9.80 -1.05 1.58
CA GLY A 623 9.05 -0.35 2.62
C GLY A 623 9.63 1.02 2.86
N PHE A 624 9.11 1.76 3.83
CA PHE A 624 9.40 3.18 3.98
C PHE A 624 9.92 3.54 5.37
N VAL A 625 10.69 4.62 5.42
CA VAL A 625 10.82 5.46 6.61
C VAL A 625 9.84 6.62 6.50
N ASN A 626 9.23 6.96 7.63
CA ASN A 626 8.33 8.10 7.72
C ASN A 626 9.10 9.42 7.82
N PRO A 627 8.53 10.53 7.34
CA PRO A 627 9.02 11.85 7.68
C PRO A 627 8.86 12.15 9.18
N VAL A 628 9.68 13.06 9.70
CA VAL A 628 9.63 13.50 11.10
C VAL A 628 8.99 14.87 11.18
N TYR A 629 7.92 14.97 11.97
CA TYR A 629 7.23 16.24 12.18
C TYR A 629 7.67 16.90 13.48
N SER A 630 7.90 18.21 13.48
CA SER A 630 8.30 18.98 14.64
C SER A 630 7.58 20.31 14.75
N LEU A 631 7.16 20.68 15.97
CA LEU A 631 6.53 21.95 16.26
C LEU A 631 7.55 23.08 16.26
N VAL A 632 7.27 24.13 15.51
CA VAL A 632 8.06 25.38 15.52
C VAL A 632 7.41 26.35 16.49
N LYS A 633 8.20 26.87 17.44
CA LYS A 633 7.73 27.82 18.44
C LYS A 633 8.42 29.17 18.28
N ASP A 634 7.66 30.25 18.53
CA ASP A 634 8.20 31.61 18.64
C ASP A 634 8.97 31.80 19.97
N GLU A 635 9.56 32.99 20.13
CA GLU A 635 10.29 33.35 21.36
C GLU A 635 9.42 33.36 22.63
N LYS A 636 8.09 33.40 22.47
CA LYS A 636 7.11 33.37 23.58
C LYS A 636 6.61 31.96 23.87
N GLY A 637 7.06 30.96 23.08
CA GLY A 637 6.65 29.57 23.21
C GLY A 637 5.35 29.21 22.50
N ASN A 638 4.74 30.12 21.73
CA ASN A 638 3.56 29.82 20.92
C ASN A 638 3.95 29.00 19.69
N ILE A 639 3.14 28.03 19.32
CA ILE A 639 3.34 27.24 18.10
C ILE A 639 2.97 28.12 16.90
N VAL A 640 3.91 28.26 15.96
CA VAL A 640 3.75 29.11 14.77
C VAL A 640 3.82 28.33 13.47
N ASP A 641 4.34 27.09 13.47
CA ASP A 641 4.38 26.21 12.30
C ASP A 641 4.65 24.75 12.70
N VAL A 642 4.55 23.83 11.74
CA VAL A 642 5.00 22.45 11.80
C VAL A 642 5.97 22.22 10.65
N LYS A 643 7.17 21.71 10.95
CA LYS A 643 8.19 21.38 9.96
C LYS A 643 8.30 19.88 9.73
N ILE A 644 8.63 19.53 8.49
CA ILE A 644 8.96 18.16 8.10
C ILE A 644 10.48 18.04 7.95
N ASP A 645 11.04 16.95 8.48
CA ASP A 645 12.42 16.54 8.28
C ASP A 645 12.46 15.14 7.67
N TYR A 646 13.22 15.00 6.58
CA TYR A 646 13.42 13.76 5.85
C TYR A 646 14.83 13.16 6.07
N SER A 647 15.62 13.70 6.98
CA SER A 647 17.03 13.30 7.15
C SER A 647 17.23 11.97 7.86
N GLU A 648 16.22 11.49 8.60
CA GLU A 648 16.33 10.28 9.43
C GLU A 648 16.53 9.03 8.56
N ASP A 649 17.51 8.19 8.95
CA ASP A 649 17.70 6.86 8.35
C ASP A 649 16.85 5.78 9.07
N TYR A 650 16.83 4.57 8.49
CA TYR A 650 16.00 3.48 8.99
C TYR A 650 16.38 3.06 10.42
N THR A 651 17.66 2.86 10.70
CA THR A 651 18.14 2.46 12.03
C THR A 651 17.83 3.52 13.09
N THR A 652 18.08 4.78 12.76
CA THR A 652 17.79 5.92 13.64
C THR A 652 16.30 6.00 13.95
N GLN A 653 15.45 5.84 12.94
CA GLN A 653 13.99 5.87 13.12
C GLN A 653 13.49 4.73 14.02
N MET A 654 13.97 3.50 13.80
CA MET A 654 13.56 2.36 14.61
C MET A 654 13.93 2.53 16.08
N LEU A 655 15.15 3.00 16.37
CA LEU A 655 15.61 3.26 17.73
C LEU A 655 14.87 4.44 18.38
N ARG A 656 14.57 5.50 17.63
CA ARG A 656 13.75 6.62 18.11
C ARG A 656 12.33 6.15 18.43
N TYR A 657 11.71 5.36 17.56
CA TYR A 657 10.38 4.83 17.80
C TYR A 657 10.32 3.95 19.06
N SER A 658 11.35 3.13 19.30
CA SER A 658 11.42 2.31 20.50
C SER A 658 11.64 3.13 21.77
N LYS A 659 12.26 4.30 21.67
CA LYS A 659 12.42 5.23 22.78
C LYS A 659 11.16 6.03 23.07
N ASP A 660 10.53 6.57 22.03
CA ASP A 660 9.50 7.60 22.16
C ASP A 660 8.06 7.03 22.12
N TYR A 661 7.85 5.90 21.41
CA TYR A 661 6.54 5.32 21.14
C TYR A 661 6.44 3.84 21.53
N SER A 662 6.89 3.50 22.75
CA SER A 662 6.84 2.13 23.28
C SER A 662 6.15 2.07 24.65
N PRO A 663 4.85 2.40 24.71
CA PRO A 663 4.10 2.44 25.95
C PRO A 663 3.93 1.06 26.62
N LEU A 664 3.97 -0.04 25.86
CA LEU A 664 3.76 -1.40 26.38
C LEU A 664 5.06 -2.08 26.90
N THR A 665 6.20 -1.41 26.78
CA THR A 665 7.51 -1.97 27.18
C THR A 665 8.18 -1.21 28.33
N LYS A 666 7.43 -0.43 29.09
CA LYS A 666 7.92 0.36 30.23
C LYS A 666 7.93 -0.44 31.52
#